data_5383cb3421bbf5dfe12e8a9a5e070490
#
_entry.id   5383cb3421bbf5dfe12e8a9a5e070490
#
_cell.length_a   1.000
_cell.length_b   1.000
_cell.length_c   1.000
_cell.angle_alpha   90.00
_cell.angle_beta   90.00
_cell.angle_gamma   90.00
#
_symmetry.space_group_name_H-M   'P 1'
#
loop_
_entity.id
_entity.type
_entity.pdbx_description
1 polymer ?
#
loop_
_entity_poly.entity_id
_entity_poly.type
_entity_poly.pdbx_seq_one_letter_code
_entity_poly.pdbx_strand_id
1 'polypeptide(L)'
;MNIRKTSCFIFFILVSCSVMGQAKPKKQLTNADYHLWSTLDISGISSTGLWVSYSLRYESDKDTLFVKKADTKKTYSYPLGRKGKFSGDQWHACIVAKGMLKLTHLKNGKQEIIEDVNDYEFSSNGKYLVAVSKAQEGRKTLMIRNLTNGVTQKIENTSSWAFNNNNTLLAYCVQDGIDSQGKVVSIKDTIQSIAELPFEGNIGSAIVWQKNSASLIFVLQTLNELKKPNLTATKLAQYRFANSQLLVLEPKSINSFPKDKHIESNSSSNLKISDDGKRIFFQVVPDIPTNSFDTPLVEVWHCDDKIIYSEQKQYGHLDQWAKTAVWYTDVNEVFEFMPQETHVMLSGDQQFALTSSLEPCELQFKYAPDRDYYLTNLATKERKLWLQCHSPEMHHTIMSPSGKYITYFKDGHWYMYTLATGEHKNLTSGLGIAFYDEANDIGDKPDTYGFAGWTANDKSIVIYDQFDIWQVPTDGTSAKRLTKGRERNISYRITKTNSAKQSPFLSVNDSNVIDLNTALVLKASLTDNSMQGYYIFEHGKVTPLQFSPHRINDLKKASGADVYIFLQEDYEHPTSLQVRKGKDDKPKSIYQGNTQHSDYFWGKITTINYASETGVPLKGLLYYPSNYKKGTAYPMIVNVYQKQAQNIYNYINPSGFLEDGFNVTNFVTQGYFVLLPDIEYIIGTPGDSAVFCVTAAVNNVLSKGDVNPKRVGLIGHSFGGFETTYIITKSNLFATAVAGAAQTDYLSGYFTVSENYKRAEFWRYEYFTNRMVKPLFADFEGYLYNSPVYKAPDITTPLLLWTGEKDKHVAATQSMELYLAMRRLGKNVTMLRYPNEDHSLENPDKQVDLAQKIREWFDHYLKGTTQKEWMEKGL
;
A
#
# COMPACT_ATOMS: atom_id res chain seq x y z
N MET A 1 -59.69 74.10 -40.79
CA MET A 1 -59.55 73.12 -41.89
C MET A 1 -58.39 72.17 -41.44
N ASN A 2 -58.82 71.02 -40.99
CA ASN A 2 -57.99 70.09 -40.23
C ASN A 2 -57.19 69.16 -41.16
N ILE A 3 -55.84 69.09 -40.96
CA ILE A 3 -55.01 68.11 -41.61
C ILE A 3 -54.68 67.00 -40.53
N ARG A 4 -55.20 65.82 -40.79
CA ARG A 4 -54.92 64.61 -39.95
C ARG A 4 -53.50 64.09 -40.32
N LYS A 5 -52.63 63.99 -39.33
CA LYS A 5 -51.34 63.26 -39.46
C LYS A 5 -51.64 61.75 -39.15
N THR A 6 -51.35 60.91 -40.13
CA THR A 6 -51.34 59.43 -39.97
C THR A 6 -49.94 59.02 -39.61
N SER A 7 -49.78 58.47 -38.37
CA SER A 7 -48.49 57.84 -37.90
C SER A 7 -48.48 56.38 -38.26
N CYS A 8 -47.54 55.99 -39.11
CA CYS A 8 -47.20 54.59 -39.34
C CYS A 8 -46.32 54.05 -38.23
N PHE A 9 -46.83 53.10 -37.46
CA PHE A 9 -46.04 52.32 -36.50
C PHE A 9 -45.41 51.11 -37.26
N ILE A 10 -44.11 51.13 -37.42
CA ILE A 10 -43.34 49.99 -37.91
C ILE A 10 -43.03 49.11 -36.69
N PHE A 11 -43.61 47.89 -36.67
CA PHE A 11 -43.36 46.85 -35.65
C PHE A 11 -42.07 46.10 -36.09
N PHE A 12 -40.95 46.32 -35.38
CA PHE A 12 -39.76 45.49 -35.50
C PHE A 12 -39.93 44.24 -34.69
N ILE A 13 -40.17 43.09 -35.36
CA ILE A 13 -40.13 41.76 -34.75
C ILE A 13 -38.65 41.36 -34.64
N LEU A 14 -38.10 41.48 -33.43
CA LEU A 14 -36.85 40.87 -33.04
C LEU A 14 -37.02 39.33 -32.93
N VAL A 15 -36.69 38.60 -33.98
CA VAL A 15 -36.52 37.15 -33.91
C VAL A 15 -35.21 36.86 -33.14
N SER A 16 -35.32 36.61 -31.86
CA SER A 16 -34.20 36.04 -31.08
C SER A 16 -33.99 34.58 -31.49
N CYS A 17 -33.10 34.35 -32.44
CA CYS A 17 -32.58 33.03 -32.70
C CYS A 17 -31.79 32.59 -31.45
N SER A 18 -32.45 31.85 -30.56
CA SER A 18 -31.76 31.03 -29.55
C SER A 18 -30.98 29.95 -30.29
N VAL A 19 -29.68 30.17 -30.48
CA VAL A 19 -28.75 29.09 -30.89
C VAL A 19 -28.73 28.09 -29.73
N MET A 20 -29.68 27.17 -29.71
CA MET A 20 -29.51 25.95 -28.93
C MET A 20 -28.30 25.22 -29.55
N GLY A 21 -27.15 25.32 -28.91
CA GLY A 21 -26.02 24.46 -29.25
C GLY A 21 -26.50 22.99 -29.19
N GLN A 22 -26.62 22.36 -30.36
CA GLN A 22 -26.89 20.94 -30.41
C GLN A 22 -25.80 20.23 -29.62
N ALA A 23 -26.15 19.58 -28.49
CA ALA A 23 -25.25 18.72 -27.76
C ALA A 23 -24.68 17.70 -28.76
N LYS A 24 -23.37 17.59 -28.86
CA LYS A 24 -22.73 16.57 -29.69
C LYS A 24 -23.30 15.21 -29.36
N PRO A 25 -23.70 14.39 -30.37
CA PRO A 25 -24.18 13.04 -30.09
C PRO A 25 -23.09 12.26 -29.36
N LYS A 26 -23.45 11.61 -28.24
CA LYS A 26 -22.53 10.74 -27.51
C LYS A 26 -22.09 9.57 -28.38
N LYS A 27 -20.83 9.15 -28.19
CA LYS A 27 -20.24 8.01 -28.88
C LYS A 27 -20.31 6.72 -28.03
N GLN A 28 -20.32 5.59 -28.69
CA GLN A 28 -20.08 4.31 -28.03
C GLN A 28 -18.58 4.19 -27.75
N LEU A 29 -18.20 3.81 -26.53
CA LEU A 29 -16.81 3.56 -26.16
C LEU A 29 -16.31 2.25 -26.82
N THR A 30 -15.12 2.28 -27.37
CA THR A 30 -14.45 1.14 -28.01
C THR A 30 -13.04 0.95 -27.44
N ASN A 31 -12.44 -0.20 -27.67
CA ASN A 31 -11.06 -0.48 -27.24
C ASN A 31 -10.04 0.55 -27.79
N ALA A 32 -10.30 1.11 -28.98
CA ALA A 32 -9.45 2.13 -29.59
C ALA A 32 -9.45 3.47 -28.79
N ASP A 33 -10.42 3.68 -27.94
CA ASP A 33 -10.56 4.90 -27.15
C ASP A 33 -9.91 4.82 -25.78
N TYR A 34 -9.57 3.63 -25.26
CA TYR A 34 -9.13 3.43 -23.87
C TYR A 34 -7.88 4.23 -23.52
N HIS A 35 -6.95 4.39 -24.46
CA HIS A 35 -5.73 5.18 -24.31
C HIS A 35 -5.98 6.68 -24.01
N LEU A 36 -7.20 7.17 -24.14
CA LEU A 36 -7.59 8.56 -23.84
C LEU A 36 -7.81 8.78 -22.34
N TRP A 37 -8.02 7.72 -21.57
CA TRP A 37 -8.25 7.80 -20.13
C TRP A 37 -6.94 7.90 -19.36
N SER A 38 -6.98 8.68 -18.29
CA SER A 38 -5.85 8.83 -17.36
C SER A 38 -6.29 8.64 -15.92
N THR A 39 -5.34 8.19 -15.09
CA THR A 39 -5.46 8.23 -13.63
C THR A 39 -4.87 9.54 -13.13
N LEU A 40 -5.60 10.24 -12.27
CA LEU A 40 -5.19 11.50 -11.65
C LEU A 40 -4.65 11.21 -10.24
N ASP A 41 -3.40 11.61 -9.97
CA ASP A 41 -2.76 11.46 -8.66
C ASP A 41 -2.26 12.81 -8.13
N ILE A 42 -2.37 13.05 -6.82
CA ILE A 42 -1.80 14.24 -6.18
C ILE A 42 -0.31 14.01 -5.90
N SER A 43 0.57 14.81 -6.50
CA SER A 43 2.01 14.78 -6.22
C SER A 43 2.36 15.62 -5.00
N GLY A 44 1.81 16.84 -4.84
CA GLY A 44 2.11 17.69 -3.69
C GLY A 44 1.35 19.00 -3.64
N ILE A 45 1.57 19.72 -2.54
CA ILE A 45 1.05 21.07 -2.29
C ILE A 45 2.17 21.96 -1.74
N SER A 46 2.25 23.21 -2.18
CA SER A 46 3.23 24.18 -1.68
C SER A 46 2.91 24.65 -0.26
N SER A 47 3.86 25.30 0.41
CA SER A 47 3.77 25.61 1.84
C SER A 47 2.53 26.41 2.25
N THR A 48 2.07 27.36 1.42
CA THR A 48 0.84 28.12 1.68
C THR A 48 -0.38 27.62 0.91
N GLY A 49 -0.22 26.55 0.10
CA GLY A 49 -1.29 26.02 -0.74
C GLY A 49 -1.52 26.85 -2.01
N LEU A 50 -0.61 27.78 -2.36
CA LEU A 50 -0.73 28.59 -3.56
C LEU A 50 -0.55 27.78 -4.85
N TRP A 51 0.28 26.73 -4.79
CA TRP A 51 0.58 25.85 -5.90
C TRP A 51 0.28 24.40 -5.53
N VAL A 52 -0.20 23.65 -6.52
CA VAL A 52 -0.52 22.21 -6.39
C VAL A 52 0.17 21.48 -7.52
N SER A 53 0.77 20.32 -7.25
CA SER A 53 1.27 19.42 -8.27
C SER A 53 0.47 18.13 -8.30
N TYR A 54 0.18 17.66 -9.52
CA TYR A 54 -0.55 16.42 -9.78
C TYR A 54 -0.04 15.77 -11.06
N SER A 55 -0.23 14.47 -11.18
CA SER A 55 0.17 13.68 -12.34
C SER A 55 -1.04 13.07 -13.02
N LEU A 56 -0.99 13.01 -14.34
CA LEU A 56 -1.88 12.20 -15.16
C LEU A 56 -1.07 11.03 -15.70
N ARG A 57 -1.52 9.81 -15.41
CA ARG A 57 -0.90 8.58 -15.90
C ARG A 57 -1.81 7.94 -16.94
N TYR A 58 -1.24 7.57 -18.09
CA TYR A 58 -1.92 6.99 -19.23
C TYR A 58 -1.37 5.61 -19.54
N GLU A 59 -2.18 4.73 -20.06
CA GLU A 59 -1.73 3.44 -20.60
C GLU A 59 -0.78 3.57 -21.80
N SER A 60 -0.72 4.75 -22.41
CA SER A 60 0.08 5.05 -23.60
C SER A 60 1.45 5.69 -23.29
N ASP A 61 1.98 5.58 -22.06
CA ASP A 61 3.26 6.16 -21.62
C ASP A 61 3.38 7.69 -21.83
N LYS A 62 2.23 8.40 -21.88
CA LYS A 62 2.16 9.86 -22.02
C LYS A 62 2.05 10.57 -20.68
N ASP A 63 2.54 9.96 -19.63
CA ASP A 63 2.49 10.48 -18.26
C ASP A 63 3.01 11.91 -18.20
N THR A 64 2.29 12.75 -17.48
CA THR A 64 2.67 14.16 -17.36
C THR A 64 2.41 14.66 -15.95
N LEU A 65 3.44 15.27 -15.35
CA LEU A 65 3.33 16.01 -14.10
C LEU A 65 2.93 17.45 -14.39
N PHE A 66 1.96 17.96 -13.66
CA PHE A 66 1.50 19.35 -13.74
C PHE A 66 1.76 20.09 -12.43
N VAL A 67 2.07 21.37 -12.53
CA VAL A 67 2.11 22.30 -11.40
C VAL A 67 1.19 23.45 -11.72
N LYS A 68 0.11 23.58 -10.95
CA LYS A 68 -0.97 24.54 -11.19
C LYS A 68 -1.11 25.51 -10.02
N LYS A 69 -1.29 26.78 -10.32
CA LYS A 69 -1.66 27.77 -9.33
C LYS A 69 -3.13 27.60 -8.94
N ALA A 70 -3.41 27.44 -7.64
CA ALA A 70 -4.72 26.99 -7.15
C ALA A 70 -5.89 27.93 -7.51
N ASP A 71 -5.62 29.23 -7.65
CA ASP A 71 -6.63 30.28 -7.86
C ASP A 71 -6.68 30.85 -9.29
N THR A 72 -5.85 30.34 -10.19
CA THR A 72 -5.72 30.85 -11.57
C THR A 72 -5.62 29.72 -12.59
N LYS A 73 -5.56 30.10 -13.89
CA LYS A 73 -5.29 29.15 -14.98
C LYS A 73 -3.79 28.86 -15.20
N LYS A 74 -2.88 29.52 -14.44
CA LYS A 74 -1.43 29.35 -14.64
C LYS A 74 -1.01 27.93 -14.31
N THR A 75 -0.42 27.25 -15.28
CA THR A 75 -0.03 25.83 -15.18
C THR A 75 1.30 25.61 -15.89
N TYR A 76 2.15 24.78 -15.30
CA TYR A 76 3.37 24.26 -15.91
C TYR A 76 3.18 22.77 -16.13
N SER A 77 3.68 22.22 -17.24
CA SER A 77 3.60 20.79 -17.59
C SER A 77 5.00 20.21 -17.79
N TYR A 78 5.17 18.99 -17.33
CA TYR A 78 6.43 18.23 -17.35
C TYR A 78 6.14 16.83 -17.88
N PRO A 79 6.22 16.61 -19.21
CA PRO A 79 6.08 15.25 -19.77
C PRO A 79 7.08 14.30 -19.13
N LEU A 80 6.61 13.11 -18.72
CA LEU A 80 7.35 12.07 -17.97
C LEU A 80 7.96 12.57 -16.65
N GLY A 81 7.40 13.66 -16.09
CA GLY A 81 7.85 14.23 -14.82
C GLY A 81 7.53 13.33 -13.63
N ARG A 82 8.51 13.17 -12.74
CA ARG A 82 8.41 12.34 -11.51
C ARG A 82 9.18 12.98 -10.36
N LYS A 83 8.93 12.51 -9.14
CA LYS A 83 9.56 13.03 -7.92
C LYS A 83 9.41 14.55 -7.78
N GLY A 84 8.24 15.10 -8.09
CA GLY A 84 7.99 16.55 -7.97
C GLY A 84 8.06 17.01 -6.52
N LYS A 85 8.86 18.08 -6.23
CA LYS A 85 8.97 18.67 -4.89
C LYS A 85 8.89 20.19 -4.97
N PHE A 86 8.23 20.80 -3.97
CA PHE A 86 8.21 22.25 -3.78
C PHE A 86 9.30 22.70 -2.80
N SER A 87 9.85 23.88 -3.02
CA SER A 87 10.58 24.66 -2.02
C SER A 87 9.80 25.94 -1.74
N GLY A 88 9.03 25.91 -0.66
CA GLY A 88 8.05 26.95 -0.36
C GLY A 88 7.03 27.14 -1.49
N ASP A 89 6.74 28.41 -1.80
CA ASP A 89 5.88 28.80 -2.94
C ASP A 89 6.68 29.33 -4.14
N GLN A 90 8.02 29.29 -4.06
CA GLN A 90 8.88 29.93 -5.05
C GLN A 90 9.42 28.97 -6.09
N TRP A 91 9.78 27.76 -5.71
CA TRP A 91 10.42 26.80 -6.59
C TRP A 91 9.70 25.46 -6.63
N HIS A 92 9.76 24.87 -7.79
CA HIS A 92 9.39 23.48 -8.00
C HIS A 92 10.48 22.79 -8.81
N ALA A 93 10.83 21.56 -8.42
CA ALA A 93 11.73 20.72 -9.18
C ALA A 93 11.09 19.36 -9.45
N CYS A 94 11.42 18.73 -10.57
CA CYS A 94 11.03 17.37 -10.91
C CYS A 94 12.03 16.77 -11.90
N ILE A 95 12.20 15.44 -11.82
CA ILE A 95 13.01 14.69 -12.78
C ILE A 95 12.10 14.32 -13.96
N VAL A 96 12.54 14.63 -15.19
CA VAL A 96 11.89 14.26 -16.44
C VAL A 96 12.68 13.16 -17.16
N ALA A 97 12.32 12.84 -18.39
CA ALA A 97 12.99 11.80 -19.18
C ALA A 97 14.51 11.96 -19.18
N LYS A 98 15.24 10.84 -19.31
CA LYS A 98 16.72 10.78 -19.39
C LYS A 98 17.47 11.34 -18.17
N GLY A 99 16.82 11.46 -16.99
CA GLY A 99 17.48 11.98 -15.80
C GLY A 99 17.70 13.49 -15.79
N MET A 100 16.99 14.26 -16.60
CA MET A 100 17.04 15.72 -16.55
C MET A 100 16.20 16.24 -15.40
N LEU A 101 16.78 17.03 -14.49
CA LEU A 101 16.05 17.76 -13.46
C LEU A 101 15.61 19.11 -14.00
N LYS A 102 14.31 19.33 -14.06
CA LYS A 102 13.74 20.65 -14.35
C LYS A 102 13.47 21.40 -13.06
N LEU A 103 14.12 22.55 -12.91
CA LEU A 103 13.94 23.50 -11.82
C LEU A 103 13.17 24.70 -12.33
N THR A 104 11.99 24.99 -11.75
CA THR A 104 11.11 26.07 -12.20
C THR A 104 10.90 27.09 -11.09
N HIS A 105 11.17 28.34 -11.36
CA HIS A 105 10.77 29.46 -10.51
C HIS A 105 9.29 29.80 -10.75
N LEU A 106 8.44 29.53 -9.82
CA LEU A 106 6.97 29.52 -10.00
C LEU A 106 6.36 30.91 -10.26
N LYS A 107 6.97 31.98 -9.74
CA LYS A 107 6.46 33.34 -9.92
C LYS A 107 6.64 33.87 -11.36
N ASN A 108 7.86 33.76 -11.91
CA ASN A 108 8.19 34.27 -13.23
C ASN A 108 8.23 33.25 -14.36
N GLY A 109 8.22 31.93 -14.01
CA GLY A 109 8.22 30.83 -14.97
C GLY A 109 9.59 30.49 -15.56
N LYS A 110 10.67 31.09 -15.08
CA LYS A 110 12.03 30.75 -15.51
C LYS A 110 12.30 29.27 -15.21
N GLN A 111 12.73 28.54 -16.22
CA GLN A 111 13.10 27.12 -16.10
C GLN A 111 14.59 26.95 -16.34
N GLU A 112 15.20 26.09 -15.54
CA GLU A 112 16.57 25.63 -15.68
C GLU A 112 16.57 24.09 -15.79
N ILE A 113 17.50 23.55 -16.55
CA ILE A 113 17.69 22.10 -16.71
C ILE A 113 19.06 21.76 -16.14
N ILE A 114 19.08 20.75 -15.26
CA ILE A 114 20.30 20.12 -14.75
C ILE A 114 20.29 18.70 -15.26
N GLU A 115 21.32 18.34 -16.03
CA GLU A 115 21.40 17.04 -16.69
C GLU A 115 21.90 15.95 -15.74
N ASP A 116 21.59 14.69 -16.08
CA ASP A 116 22.12 13.48 -15.44
C ASP A 116 21.84 13.37 -13.95
N VAL A 117 20.69 13.87 -13.46
CA VAL A 117 20.30 13.79 -12.05
C VAL A 117 19.59 12.48 -11.74
N ASN A 118 20.04 11.78 -10.69
CA ASN A 118 19.41 10.58 -10.15
C ASN A 118 18.45 10.89 -8.99
N ASP A 119 18.87 11.79 -8.10
CA ASP A 119 18.10 12.20 -6.94
C ASP A 119 18.44 13.62 -6.51
N TYR A 120 17.53 14.29 -5.78
CA TYR A 120 17.71 15.65 -5.31
C TYR A 120 16.87 15.96 -4.07
N GLU A 121 17.27 17.00 -3.33
CA GLU A 121 16.56 17.51 -2.16
C GLU A 121 16.76 19.02 -2.01
N PHE A 122 15.79 19.71 -1.43
CA PHE A 122 15.90 21.12 -1.04
C PHE A 122 16.38 21.27 0.39
N SER A 123 17.17 22.30 0.67
CA SER A 123 17.44 22.73 2.04
C SER A 123 16.15 23.22 2.71
N SER A 124 16.09 23.13 4.04
CA SER A 124 14.89 23.51 4.80
C SER A 124 14.49 24.98 4.64
N ASN A 125 15.46 25.87 4.45
CA ASN A 125 15.23 27.29 4.21
C ASN A 125 14.92 27.63 2.75
N GLY A 126 14.92 26.64 1.87
CA GLY A 126 14.63 26.81 0.45
C GLY A 126 15.69 27.58 -0.37
N LYS A 127 16.87 27.86 0.21
CA LYS A 127 17.94 28.60 -0.48
C LYS A 127 18.82 27.74 -1.38
N TYR A 128 18.86 26.43 -1.12
CA TYR A 128 19.71 25.50 -1.84
C TYR A 128 18.94 24.30 -2.38
N LEU A 129 19.35 23.86 -3.57
CA LEU A 129 19.02 22.56 -4.13
C LEU A 129 20.29 21.71 -4.13
N VAL A 130 20.24 20.54 -3.54
CA VAL A 130 21.30 19.53 -3.60
C VAL A 130 20.84 18.43 -4.55
N ALA A 131 21.63 18.11 -5.56
CA ALA A 131 21.34 17.09 -6.55
C ALA A 131 22.54 16.18 -6.75
N VAL A 132 22.32 14.91 -7.06
CA VAL A 132 23.36 13.95 -7.34
C VAL A 132 23.17 13.34 -8.72
N SER A 133 24.27 13.21 -9.47
CA SER A 133 24.25 12.57 -10.78
C SER A 133 24.01 11.05 -10.70
N LYS A 134 23.67 10.45 -11.84
CA LYS A 134 23.80 8.99 -12.00
C LYS A 134 25.24 8.58 -11.85
N ALA A 135 25.47 7.35 -11.41
CA ALA A 135 26.81 6.81 -11.34
C ALA A 135 27.36 6.54 -12.74
N GLN A 136 28.55 7.07 -13.03
CA GLN A 136 29.34 6.71 -14.21
C GLN A 136 30.60 6.01 -13.70
N GLU A 137 30.82 4.76 -14.07
CA GLU A 137 31.91 3.92 -13.53
C GLU A 137 31.96 3.87 -11.99
N GLY A 138 30.80 3.90 -11.34
CA GLY A 138 30.68 3.91 -9.87
C GLY A 138 30.82 5.29 -9.21
N ARG A 139 31.17 6.34 -9.97
CA ARG A 139 31.41 7.70 -9.47
C ARG A 139 30.20 8.59 -9.72
N LYS A 140 29.91 9.48 -8.77
CA LYS A 140 28.80 10.44 -8.85
C LYS A 140 29.32 11.85 -8.66
N THR A 141 28.60 12.83 -9.19
CA THR A 141 28.85 14.24 -8.90
C THR A 141 27.73 14.77 -8.02
N LEU A 142 28.07 15.35 -6.88
CA LEU A 142 27.16 16.07 -6.02
C LEU A 142 27.17 17.55 -6.42
N MET A 143 26.01 18.12 -6.63
CA MET A 143 25.80 19.53 -7.05
C MET A 143 25.05 20.26 -5.93
N ILE A 144 25.60 21.37 -5.46
CA ILE A 144 24.92 22.27 -4.51
C ILE A 144 24.62 23.58 -5.24
N ARG A 145 23.33 23.79 -5.58
CA ARG A 145 22.84 24.95 -6.31
C ARG A 145 22.27 25.99 -5.36
N ASN A 146 22.84 27.17 -5.32
CA ASN A 146 22.23 28.31 -4.64
C ASN A 146 21.11 28.89 -5.50
N LEU A 147 19.87 28.86 -5.00
CA LEU A 147 18.68 29.30 -5.73
C LEU A 147 18.49 30.82 -5.77
N THR A 148 19.22 31.56 -4.92
CA THR A 148 19.14 33.02 -4.87
C THR A 148 20.01 33.68 -5.92
N ASN A 149 21.27 33.25 -6.05
CA ASN A 149 22.24 33.87 -6.97
C ASN A 149 22.58 32.99 -8.16
N GLY A 150 22.14 31.72 -8.19
CA GLY A 150 22.35 30.82 -9.30
C GLY A 150 23.74 30.19 -9.38
N VAL A 151 24.57 30.30 -8.37
CA VAL A 151 25.90 29.64 -8.31
C VAL A 151 25.73 28.17 -8.01
N THR A 152 26.46 27.31 -8.73
CA THR A 152 26.49 25.86 -8.50
C THR A 152 27.88 25.41 -8.17
N GLN A 153 28.04 24.79 -7.01
CA GLN A 153 29.25 24.06 -6.63
C GLN A 153 29.11 22.60 -7.05
N LYS A 154 30.08 22.08 -7.77
CA LYS A 154 30.18 20.66 -8.16
C LYS A 154 31.24 19.98 -7.31
N ILE A 155 30.94 18.80 -6.83
CA ILE A 155 31.82 17.96 -6.02
C ILE A 155 31.87 16.60 -6.73
N GLU A 156 32.99 16.39 -7.39
CA GLU A 156 33.24 15.18 -8.15
C GLU A 156 33.54 13.97 -7.24
N ASN A 157 33.43 12.76 -7.76
CA ASN A 157 33.78 11.51 -7.07
C ASN A 157 33.07 11.31 -5.74
N THR A 158 31.83 11.77 -5.62
CA THR A 158 31.02 11.56 -4.41
C THR A 158 30.53 10.11 -4.35
N SER A 159 30.86 9.38 -3.26
CA SER A 159 30.37 8.03 -3.02
C SER A 159 29.03 7.99 -2.31
N SER A 160 28.83 8.85 -1.32
CA SER A 160 27.59 8.95 -0.52
C SER A 160 27.33 10.38 -0.05
N TRP A 161 26.06 10.66 0.25
CA TRP A 161 25.66 11.95 0.82
C TRP A 161 24.37 11.80 1.61
N ALA A 162 24.17 12.65 2.62
CA ALA A 162 22.94 12.70 3.42
C ALA A 162 22.76 14.06 4.07
N PHE A 163 21.51 14.55 4.06
CA PHE A 163 21.09 15.64 4.93
C PHE A 163 20.86 15.13 6.36
N ASN A 164 21.06 16.01 7.34
CA ASN A 164 20.51 15.80 8.66
C ASN A 164 18.97 15.95 8.67
N ASN A 165 18.30 15.60 9.75
CA ASN A 165 16.84 15.53 9.83
C ASN A 165 16.10 16.83 9.48
N ASN A 166 16.72 17.97 9.67
CA ASN A 166 16.13 19.28 9.37
C ASN A 166 16.72 19.95 8.12
N ASN A 167 17.46 19.24 7.29
CA ASN A 167 18.05 19.70 6.03
C ASN A 167 18.88 21.00 6.16
N THR A 168 19.59 21.18 7.29
CA THR A 168 20.47 22.33 7.54
C THR A 168 21.95 22.01 7.46
N LEU A 169 22.30 20.74 7.64
CA LEU A 169 23.64 20.18 7.51
C LEU A 169 23.65 19.13 6.41
N LEU A 170 24.71 19.13 5.62
CA LEU A 170 24.93 18.15 4.55
C LEU A 170 26.27 17.44 4.83
N ALA A 171 26.23 16.12 4.93
CA ALA A 171 27.41 15.27 4.99
C ALA A 171 27.57 14.56 3.65
N TYR A 172 28.80 14.38 3.18
CA TYR A 172 29.11 13.65 1.98
C TYR A 172 30.53 13.05 2.03
N CYS A 173 30.77 11.99 1.28
CA CYS A 173 32.09 11.38 1.14
C CYS A 173 32.60 11.60 -0.28
N VAL A 174 33.86 12.03 -0.39
CA VAL A 174 34.58 12.20 -1.65
C VAL A 174 35.68 11.16 -1.72
N GLN A 175 35.80 10.46 -2.84
CA GLN A 175 36.81 9.47 -3.08
C GLN A 175 38.00 10.07 -3.84
N ASP A 176 39.24 9.87 -3.32
CA ASP A 176 40.47 10.22 -3.97
C ASP A 176 41.37 8.99 -4.05
N GLY A 177 41.40 8.38 -5.23
CA GLY A 177 42.11 7.11 -5.40
C GLY A 177 41.51 5.96 -4.60
N ILE A 178 42.30 5.41 -3.67
CA ILE A 178 41.87 4.34 -2.73
C ILE A 178 41.38 4.90 -1.39
N ASP A 179 41.61 6.18 -1.14
CA ASP A 179 41.19 6.87 0.07
C ASP A 179 39.88 7.63 -0.13
N SER A 180 39.20 7.93 0.94
CA SER A 180 38.10 8.86 0.89
C SER A 180 38.15 9.85 2.04
N GLN A 181 37.41 10.94 1.88
CA GLN A 181 37.28 11.98 2.87
C GLN A 181 35.81 12.24 3.14
N GLY A 182 35.42 12.14 4.40
CA GLY A 182 34.11 12.60 4.86
C GLY A 182 34.13 14.11 5.07
N LYS A 183 33.12 14.81 4.52
CA LYS A 183 32.94 16.26 4.72
C LYS A 183 31.56 16.55 5.27
N VAL A 184 31.53 17.51 6.19
CA VAL A 184 30.28 18.02 6.76
C VAL A 184 30.24 19.53 6.57
N VAL A 185 29.17 20.02 5.94
CA VAL A 185 28.99 21.43 5.69
C VAL A 185 27.64 21.93 6.21
N SER A 186 27.61 23.14 6.74
CA SER A 186 26.36 23.86 7.00
C SER A 186 25.89 24.52 5.71
N ILE A 187 24.58 24.43 5.43
CA ILE A 187 23.95 25.05 4.27
C ILE A 187 22.78 25.95 4.66
N LYS A 188 22.89 26.63 5.81
CA LYS A 188 21.86 27.57 6.29
C LYS A 188 21.85 28.85 5.44
N ASP A 189 22.83 29.70 5.60
CA ASP A 189 22.92 31.00 4.87
C ASP A 189 23.99 30.99 3.80
N THR A 190 25.16 30.48 4.16
CA THR A 190 26.31 30.22 3.27
C THR A 190 26.77 28.79 3.48
N ILE A 191 27.50 28.25 2.50
CA ILE A 191 28.15 26.94 2.66
C ILE A 191 29.39 27.14 3.52
N GLN A 192 29.41 26.52 4.70
CA GLN A 192 30.51 26.58 5.64
C GLN A 192 30.99 25.17 5.99
N SER A 193 32.32 24.91 5.92
CA SER A 193 32.90 23.66 6.36
C SER A 193 32.79 23.55 7.88
N ILE A 194 32.28 22.38 8.34
CA ILE A 194 32.13 22.04 9.78
C ILE A 194 33.19 21.01 10.14
N ALA A 195 33.43 20.01 9.30
CA ALA A 195 34.41 18.96 9.53
C ALA A 195 34.93 18.38 8.21
N GLU A 196 36.21 17.99 8.24
CA GLU A 196 36.87 17.20 7.21
C GLU A 196 37.57 15.99 7.88
N LEU A 197 37.21 14.79 7.43
CA LEU A 197 37.54 13.54 8.11
C LEU A 197 38.27 12.61 7.10
N PRO A 198 39.54 12.37 7.24
CA PRO A 198 40.27 11.43 6.38
C PRO A 198 39.90 9.99 6.74
N PHE A 199 39.65 9.17 5.70
CA PHE A 199 39.34 7.74 5.81
C PHE A 199 40.40 6.94 5.09
N GLU A 200 41.60 6.86 5.63
CA GLU A 200 42.75 6.20 5.03
C GLU A 200 42.44 4.74 4.65
N GLY A 201 42.71 4.37 3.39
CA GLY A 201 42.45 3.03 2.86
C GLY A 201 40.99 2.58 2.84
N ASN A 202 40.05 3.49 3.04
CA ASN A 202 38.62 3.15 3.10
C ASN A 202 37.76 4.10 2.25
N ILE A 203 36.64 3.59 1.74
CA ILE A 203 35.62 4.36 1.02
C ILE A 203 34.39 4.53 1.90
N GLY A 204 33.92 5.75 2.07
CA GLY A 204 32.65 6.02 2.73
C GLY A 204 31.46 5.61 1.84
N SER A 205 30.64 4.64 2.29
CA SER A 205 29.56 4.07 1.50
C SER A 205 28.15 4.53 1.91
N ALA A 206 27.94 4.90 3.19
CA ALA A 206 26.68 5.39 3.71
C ALA A 206 26.89 6.36 4.87
N ILE A 207 25.90 7.22 5.10
CA ILE A 207 25.91 8.22 6.16
C ILE A 207 24.60 8.16 6.93
N VAL A 208 24.65 8.08 8.26
CA VAL A 208 23.49 8.09 9.15
C VAL A 208 23.65 9.16 10.21
N TRP A 209 22.67 10.04 10.32
CA TRP A 209 22.68 11.13 11.30
C TRP A 209 22.00 10.71 12.61
N GLN A 210 22.56 11.14 13.74
CA GLN A 210 21.85 11.14 15.02
C GLN A 210 20.61 12.06 14.93
N LYS A 211 19.52 11.71 15.61
CA LYS A 211 18.23 12.43 15.54
C LYS A 211 18.37 13.95 15.79
N ASN A 212 19.16 14.34 16.80
CA ASN A 212 19.42 15.75 17.15
C ASN A 212 20.61 16.35 16.39
N SER A 213 21.22 15.62 15.47
CA SER A 213 22.40 16.05 14.70
C SER A 213 23.67 16.30 15.55
N ALA A 214 23.75 15.75 16.76
CA ALA A 214 24.94 15.89 17.62
C ALA A 214 26.11 14.98 17.17
N SER A 215 25.81 13.95 16.40
CA SER A 215 26.80 13.07 15.77
C SER A 215 26.27 12.47 14.48
N LEU A 216 27.15 11.82 13.72
CA LEU A 216 26.80 11.02 12.57
C LEU A 216 27.73 9.82 12.41
N ILE A 217 27.29 8.80 11.68
CA ILE A 217 28.08 7.62 11.33
C ILE A 217 28.39 7.66 9.84
N PHE A 218 29.60 7.26 9.50
CA PHE A 218 30.00 6.83 8.17
C PHE A 218 30.20 5.32 8.17
N VAL A 219 29.68 4.65 7.14
CA VAL A 219 30.03 3.26 6.84
C VAL A 219 31.28 3.26 5.98
N LEU A 220 32.35 2.63 6.44
CA LEU A 220 33.63 2.59 5.77
C LEU A 220 33.90 1.18 5.24
N GLN A 221 34.37 1.08 3.99
CA GLN A 221 34.71 -0.19 3.33
C GLN A 221 36.10 -0.11 2.71
N THR A 222 36.94 -1.12 2.94
CA THR A 222 38.19 -1.28 2.19
C THR A 222 37.89 -1.76 0.75
N LEU A 223 38.79 -1.48 -0.17
CA LEU A 223 38.72 -2.05 -1.52
C LEU A 223 39.47 -3.41 -1.54
N ASN A 224 38.88 -4.35 -2.28
CA ASN A 224 39.55 -5.61 -2.61
C ASN A 224 40.53 -5.41 -3.78
N GLU A 225 41.27 -6.47 -4.16
CA GLU A 225 42.24 -6.47 -5.27
C GLU A 225 41.64 -6.02 -6.60
N LEU A 226 40.33 -6.24 -6.81
CA LEU A 226 39.58 -5.80 -7.99
C LEU A 226 39.07 -4.36 -7.90
N LYS A 227 39.49 -3.58 -6.90
CA LYS A 227 39.06 -2.23 -6.58
C LYS A 227 37.52 -2.12 -6.32
N LYS A 228 36.92 -3.21 -5.86
CA LYS A 228 35.52 -3.22 -5.41
C LYS A 228 35.43 -3.17 -3.87
N PRO A 229 34.37 -2.63 -3.29
CA PRO A 229 34.16 -2.64 -1.84
C PRO A 229 34.22 -4.07 -1.27
N ASN A 230 35.04 -4.25 -0.24
CA ASN A 230 35.09 -5.50 0.50
C ASN A 230 34.07 -5.49 1.61
N LEU A 231 32.95 -6.18 1.40
CA LEU A 231 31.82 -6.18 2.32
C LEU A 231 32.17 -6.79 3.67
N THR A 232 33.06 -7.80 3.71
CA THR A 232 33.50 -8.47 4.96
C THR A 232 34.49 -7.64 5.81
N ALA A 233 35.01 -6.54 5.25
CA ALA A 233 35.91 -5.60 5.94
C ALA A 233 35.25 -4.25 6.21
N THR A 234 33.92 -4.25 6.45
CA THR A 234 33.16 -3.05 6.77
C THR A 234 33.48 -2.58 8.20
N LYS A 235 33.67 -1.24 8.35
CA LYS A 235 33.86 -0.54 9.61
C LYS A 235 32.78 0.53 9.80
N LEU A 236 32.53 0.96 11.03
CA LEU A 236 31.69 2.13 11.34
C LEU A 236 32.55 3.22 11.94
N ALA A 237 32.38 4.46 11.50
CA ALA A 237 33.05 5.62 12.07
C ALA A 237 32.01 6.62 12.57
N GLN A 238 31.97 6.88 13.88
CA GLN A 238 31.12 7.91 14.48
C GLN A 238 31.93 9.19 14.66
N TYR A 239 31.44 10.30 14.13
CA TYR A 239 31.96 11.64 14.44
C TYR A 239 31.02 12.37 15.38
N ARG A 240 31.55 12.84 16.52
CA ARG A 240 30.86 13.62 17.53
C ARG A 240 31.25 15.10 17.42
N PHE A 241 30.28 15.99 17.20
CA PHE A 241 30.56 17.41 16.99
C PHE A 241 31.02 18.16 18.25
N ALA A 242 30.53 17.75 19.42
CA ALA A 242 30.83 18.47 20.68
C ALA A 242 32.32 18.54 21.02
N ASN A 243 33.09 17.52 20.69
CA ASN A 243 34.52 17.40 21.00
C ASN A 243 35.40 17.12 19.78
N SER A 244 34.80 17.19 18.56
CA SER A 244 35.46 16.89 17.28
C SER A 244 36.12 15.50 17.25
N GLN A 245 35.50 14.52 17.90
CA GLN A 245 36.08 13.19 18.07
C GLN A 245 35.56 12.24 16.98
N LEU A 246 36.48 11.50 16.33
CA LEU A 246 36.18 10.38 15.45
C LEU A 246 36.46 9.07 16.20
N LEU A 247 35.43 8.25 16.36
CA LEU A 247 35.52 6.90 16.93
C LEU A 247 35.31 5.89 15.80
N VAL A 248 36.14 4.83 15.76
CA VAL A 248 36.05 3.82 14.71
C VAL A 248 35.84 2.44 15.34
N LEU A 249 34.77 1.78 14.91
CA LEU A 249 34.53 0.36 15.14
C LEU A 249 35.25 -0.42 14.05
N GLU A 250 36.32 -1.10 14.42
CA GLU A 250 37.03 -2.06 13.57
C GLU A 250 36.77 -3.48 14.11
N PRO A 251 35.92 -4.31 13.42
CA PRO A 251 35.51 -5.60 13.94
C PRO A 251 36.63 -6.49 14.43
N LYS A 252 37.75 -6.56 13.68
CA LYS A 252 38.90 -7.42 13.99
C LYS A 252 39.70 -7.01 15.24
N SER A 253 39.55 -5.76 15.68
CA SER A 253 40.28 -5.22 16.85
C SER A 253 39.48 -5.31 18.14
N ILE A 254 38.26 -5.73 18.13
CA ILE A 254 37.33 -5.76 19.28
C ILE A 254 37.03 -7.20 19.69
N ASN A 255 37.50 -7.60 20.88
CA ASN A 255 37.29 -8.97 21.37
C ASN A 255 35.82 -9.35 21.56
N SER A 256 34.94 -8.38 21.83
CA SER A 256 33.51 -8.58 21.99
C SER A 256 32.75 -8.58 20.68
N PHE A 257 33.39 -8.34 19.53
CA PHE A 257 32.72 -8.46 18.23
C PHE A 257 32.45 -9.94 17.92
N PRO A 258 31.25 -10.31 17.41
CA PRO A 258 30.91 -11.70 17.09
C PRO A 258 31.94 -12.34 16.14
N LYS A 259 32.43 -13.52 16.49
CA LYS A 259 33.37 -14.26 15.64
C LYS A 259 32.68 -14.75 14.37
N ASP A 260 33.43 -14.86 13.29
CA ASP A 260 32.96 -15.36 12.00
C ASP A 260 31.74 -14.59 11.43
N LYS A 261 31.68 -13.27 11.76
CA LYS A 261 30.66 -12.35 11.26
C LYS A 261 31.27 -11.03 10.83
N HIS A 262 30.53 -10.34 9.96
CA HIS A 262 30.88 -8.98 9.55
C HIS A 262 29.66 -8.05 9.63
N ILE A 263 29.91 -6.74 9.55
CA ILE A 263 28.87 -5.71 9.57
C ILE A 263 28.15 -5.73 8.22
N GLU A 264 26.83 -5.86 8.24
CA GLU A 264 26.02 -5.71 7.04
C GLU A 264 26.01 -4.24 6.58
N SER A 265 26.45 -3.99 5.34
CA SER A 265 26.61 -2.63 4.81
C SER A 265 25.65 -2.27 3.68
N ASN A 266 24.72 -3.18 3.33
CA ASN A 266 23.88 -3.04 2.15
C ASN A 266 22.84 -1.94 2.28
N SER A 267 22.51 -1.48 3.49
CA SER A 267 21.50 -0.45 3.72
C SER A 267 21.80 0.41 4.93
N SER A 268 21.76 1.74 4.75
CA SER A 268 21.77 2.70 5.87
C SER A 268 20.51 2.59 6.75
N SER A 269 19.45 1.95 6.28
CA SER A 269 18.23 1.71 7.09
C SER A 269 18.46 0.74 8.24
N ASN A 270 19.51 -0.08 8.17
CA ASN A 270 19.90 -1.06 9.19
C ASN A 270 20.80 -0.49 10.27
N LEU A 271 20.99 0.84 10.26
CA LEU A 271 21.86 1.56 11.20
C LEU A 271 21.07 2.62 11.97
N LYS A 272 21.33 2.73 13.27
CA LYS A 272 20.73 3.78 14.10
C LYS A 272 21.71 4.22 15.19
N ILE A 273 21.76 5.53 15.44
CA ILE A 273 22.43 6.12 16.58
C ILE A 273 21.39 6.39 17.67
N SER A 274 21.69 6.00 18.92
CA SER A 274 20.83 6.37 20.06
C SER A 274 20.77 7.88 20.25
N ASP A 275 19.71 8.37 20.90
CA ASP A 275 19.50 9.80 21.09
C ASP A 275 20.58 10.43 21.98
N ASP A 276 21.19 9.64 22.88
CA ASP A 276 22.35 10.04 23.68
C ASP A 276 23.70 9.94 22.94
N GLY A 277 23.73 9.37 21.74
CA GLY A 277 24.92 9.19 20.90
C GLY A 277 25.93 8.15 21.40
N LYS A 278 25.58 7.34 22.42
CA LYS A 278 26.49 6.38 23.05
C LYS A 278 26.37 4.96 22.53
N ARG A 279 25.29 4.66 21.81
CA ARG A 279 25.02 3.34 21.26
C ARG A 279 24.72 3.44 19.77
N ILE A 280 25.33 2.56 19.02
CA ILE A 280 25.08 2.40 17.59
C ILE A 280 24.53 1.02 17.36
N PHE A 281 23.32 0.94 16.81
CA PHE A 281 22.64 -0.28 16.43
C PHE A 281 22.94 -0.56 14.96
N PHE A 282 23.32 -1.80 14.66
CA PHE A 282 23.67 -2.25 13.32
C PHE A 282 23.38 -3.73 13.16
N GLN A 283 23.44 -4.24 11.94
CA GLN A 283 23.31 -5.66 11.67
C GLN A 283 24.65 -6.31 11.43
N VAL A 284 24.76 -7.55 11.90
CA VAL A 284 25.87 -8.47 11.59
C VAL A 284 25.34 -9.69 10.87
N VAL A 285 26.10 -10.19 9.90
CA VAL A 285 25.80 -11.39 9.12
C VAL A 285 26.98 -12.35 9.21
N PRO A 286 26.73 -13.69 9.19
CA PRO A 286 27.80 -14.69 9.18
C PRO A 286 28.68 -14.58 7.94
N ASP A 287 29.98 -14.90 8.11
CA ASP A 287 30.96 -15.04 7.02
C ASP A 287 30.76 -16.38 6.29
N ILE A 288 29.67 -16.52 5.55
CA ILE A 288 29.36 -17.74 4.79
C ILE A 288 30.13 -17.69 3.46
N PRO A 289 30.85 -18.77 3.10
CA PRO A 289 31.45 -18.85 1.78
C PRO A 289 30.41 -18.70 0.68
N THR A 290 30.66 -17.81 -0.28
CA THR A 290 29.73 -17.51 -1.41
C THR A 290 29.50 -18.70 -2.34
N ASN A 291 30.24 -19.81 -2.17
CA ASN A 291 30.12 -21.03 -2.97
C ASN A 291 29.09 -22.03 -2.48
N SER A 292 28.32 -21.70 -1.46
CA SER A 292 27.32 -22.64 -0.87
C SER A 292 25.97 -22.67 -1.59
N PHE A 293 25.79 -21.95 -2.69
CA PHE A 293 24.58 -21.97 -3.52
C PHE A 293 24.71 -22.77 -4.82
N ASP A 294 25.67 -23.67 -4.93
CA ASP A 294 25.64 -24.70 -5.97
C ASP A 294 24.32 -25.46 -5.81
N THR A 295 23.57 -25.57 -6.90
CA THR A 295 22.31 -26.31 -6.88
C THR A 295 22.61 -27.72 -6.35
N PRO A 296 22.11 -28.14 -5.19
CA PRO A 296 22.43 -29.43 -4.62
C PRO A 296 21.94 -30.53 -5.53
N LEU A 297 22.67 -31.65 -5.58
CA LEU A 297 22.29 -32.84 -6.35
C LEU A 297 20.93 -33.39 -5.91
N VAL A 298 20.55 -33.16 -4.66
CA VAL A 298 19.29 -33.60 -4.06
C VAL A 298 18.86 -32.61 -2.99
N GLU A 299 17.59 -32.28 -2.93
CA GLU A 299 16.98 -31.51 -1.87
C GLU A 299 16.56 -32.44 -0.73
N VAL A 300 17.00 -32.15 0.50
CA VAL A 300 16.67 -32.94 1.68
C VAL A 300 15.67 -32.15 2.52
N TRP A 301 14.48 -32.69 2.68
CA TRP A 301 13.38 -32.13 3.48
C TRP A 301 13.25 -32.93 4.77
N HIS A 302 13.56 -32.31 5.92
CA HIS A 302 13.54 -32.99 7.20
C HIS A 302 12.39 -32.49 8.09
N CYS A 303 11.71 -33.41 8.77
CA CYS A 303 10.54 -33.08 9.60
C CYS A 303 10.86 -32.23 10.84
N ASP A 304 12.11 -32.26 11.32
CA ASP A 304 12.56 -31.45 12.46
C ASP A 304 13.08 -30.06 12.07
N ASP A 305 13.10 -29.73 10.77
CA ASP A 305 13.47 -28.40 10.31
C ASP A 305 12.50 -27.34 10.86
N LYS A 306 13.04 -26.29 11.48
CA LYS A 306 12.22 -25.18 12.03
C LYS A 306 11.47 -24.41 10.96
N ILE A 307 12.02 -24.33 9.78
CA ILE A 307 11.41 -23.78 8.56
C ILE A 307 11.64 -24.78 7.44
N ILE A 308 10.65 -24.96 6.56
CA ILE A 308 10.75 -25.95 5.49
C ILE A 308 11.84 -25.59 4.48
N TYR A 309 12.35 -26.59 3.77
CA TYR A 309 13.48 -26.44 2.84
C TYR A 309 13.31 -25.31 1.81
N SER A 310 12.12 -25.10 1.27
CA SER A 310 11.84 -24.03 0.32
C SER A 310 12.10 -22.63 0.90
N GLU A 311 11.78 -22.42 2.18
CA GLU A 311 12.07 -21.18 2.90
C GLU A 311 13.55 -21.06 3.23
N GLN A 312 14.19 -22.16 3.68
CA GLN A 312 15.64 -22.20 3.90
C GLN A 312 16.45 -21.90 2.62
N LYS A 313 16.01 -22.43 1.47
CA LYS A 313 16.65 -22.17 0.17
C LYS A 313 16.58 -20.69 -0.23
N GLN A 314 15.53 -19.99 0.14
CA GLN A 314 15.35 -18.56 -0.17
C GLN A 314 16.10 -17.63 0.80
N TYR A 315 16.06 -17.93 2.09
CA TYR A 315 16.50 -17.02 3.15
C TYR A 315 17.67 -17.55 4.00
N GLY A 316 18.14 -18.76 3.74
CA GLY A 316 19.09 -19.46 4.60
C GLY A 316 18.47 -20.04 5.86
N HIS A 317 19.24 -20.80 6.63
CA HIS A 317 18.84 -21.28 7.95
C HIS A 317 18.71 -20.10 8.93
N LEU A 318 17.89 -20.25 9.99
CA LEU A 318 17.60 -19.16 10.94
C LEU A 318 18.85 -18.57 11.62
N ASP A 319 19.87 -19.38 11.83
CA ASP A 319 21.19 -18.97 12.36
C ASP A 319 22.01 -18.11 11.40
N GLN A 320 21.72 -18.21 10.09
CA GLN A 320 22.38 -17.46 9.03
C GLN A 320 21.76 -16.08 8.78
N TRP A 321 20.58 -15.81 9.34
CA TRP A 321 19.92 -14.52 9.17
C TRP A 321 20.70 -13.41 9.85
N ALA A 322 20.59 -12.21 9.29
CA ALA A 322 21.18 -11.02 9.89
C ALA A 322 20.68 -10.80 11.33
N LYS A 323 21.61 -10.49 12.24
CA LYS A 323 21.31 -10.24 13.66
C LYS A 323 21.63 -8.80 14.02
N THR A 324 20.88 -8.25 14.95
CA THR A 324 21.18 -6.91 15.45
C THR A 324 22.28 -6.97 16.50
N ALA A 325 23.20 -6.04 16.41
CA ALA A 325 24.24 -5.80 17.41
C ALA A 325 24.22 -4.32 17.85
N VAL A 326 24.81 -4.06 19.02
CA VAL A 326 24.92 -2.73 19.61
C VAL A 326 26.41 -2.44 19.90
N TRP A 327 26.96 -1.37 19.34
CA TRP A 327 28.24 -0.85 19.70
C TRP A 327 28.11 0.23 20.77
N TYR A 328 28.63 -0.02 21.96
CA TYR A 328 28.76 0.92 23.05
C TYR A 328 30.03 1.75 22.84
N THR A 329 29.90 2.94 22.33
CA THR A 329 30.98 3.74 21.77
C THR A 329 31.93 4.32 22.85
N ASP A 330 31.48 4.55 24.09
CA ASP A 330 32.29 5.07 25.17
C ASP A 330 33.26 4.03 25.77
N VAL A 331 32.87 2.74 25.72
CA VAL A 331 33.68 1.60 26.23
C VAL A 331 34.23 0.72 25.11
N ASN A 332 33.90 1.05 23.87
CA ASN A 332 34.31 0.33 22.67
C ASN A 332 33.99 -1.18 22.72
N GLU A 333 32.78 -1.53 23.12
CA GLU A 333 32.31 -2.89 23.30
C GLU A 333 31.12 -3.16 22.36
N VAL A 334 31.04 -4.37 21.82
CA VAL A 334 29.87 -4.83 21.00
C VAL A 334 29.09 -5.88 21.77
N PHE A 335 27.79 -5.76 21.73
CA PHE A 335 26.81 -6.73 22.24
C PHE A 335 25.91 -7.18 21.12
N GLU A 336 25.84 -8.48 20.87
CA GLU A 336 24.91 -9.10 19.91
C GLU A 336 23.71 -9.69 20.67
N PHE A 337 22.49 -9.49 20.12
CA PHE A 337 21.30 -10.19 20.63
C PHE A 337 21.37 -11.69 20.32
N MET A 338 20.54 -12.51 20.99
CA MET A 338 20.58 -13.96 20.84
C MET A 338 20.32 -14.40 19.39
N PRO A 339 20.96 -15.49 18.93
CA PRO A 339 20.82 -15.95 17.52
C PRO A 339 19.38 -16.19 17.05
N GLN A 340 18.49 -16.59 17.96
CA GLN A 340 17.08 -16.85 17.66
C GLN A 340 16.24 -15.57 17.49
N GLU A 341 16.75 -14.43 17.92
CA GLU A 341 16.03 -13.16 17.95
C GLU A 341 16.19 -12.43 16.61
N THR A 342 15.10 -12.37 15.85
CA THR A 342 15.14 -11.87 14.46
C THR A 342 14.62 -10.45 14.31
N HIS A 343 13.85 -9.94 15.27
CA HIS A 343 13.27 -8.59 15.24
C HIS A 343 13.63 -7.84 16.52
N VAL A 344 14.01 -6.58 16.36
CA VAL A 344 14.39 -5.72 17.47
C VAL A 344 13.58 -4.43 17.40
N MET A 345 12.82 -4.13 18.48
CA MET A 345 12.17 -2.84 18.70
C MET A 345 12.85 -2.15 19.89
N LEU A 346 13.19 -0.88 19.75
CA LEU A 346 13.78 -0.09 20.83
C LEU A 346 12.71 0.71 21.58
N SER A 347 12.88 0.85 22.91
CA SER A 347 12.12 1.84 23.68
C SER A 347 12.40 3.26 23.15
N GLY A 348 11.49 4.20 23.40
CA GLY A 348 11.63 5.56 22.90
C GLY A 348 12.90 6.26 23.39
N ASP A 349 13.38 5.95 24.58
CA ASP A 349 14.64 6.40 25.17
C ASP A 349 15.83 5.50 24.83
N GLN A 350 15.61 4.42 24.05
CA GLN A 350 16.60 3.40 23.69
C GLN A 350 17.35 2.77 24.89
N GLN A 351 16.71 2.69 26.06
CA GLN A 351 17.28 2.00 27.23
C GLN A 351 16.92 0.51 27.24
N PHE A 352 15.87 0.14 26.54
CA PHE A 352 15.42 -1.24 26.41
C PHE A 352 15.27 -1.63 24.94
N ALA A 353 15.53 -2.90 24.68
CA ALA A 353 15.22 -3.54 23.41
C ALA A 353 14.19 -4.65 23.65
N LEU A 354 13.14 -4.68 22.85
CA LEU A 354 12.21 -5.79 22.77
C LEU A 354 12.58 -6.62 21.54
N THR A 355 12.95 -7.86 21.76
CA THR A 355 13.34 -8.80 20.71
C THR A 355 12.35 -9.91 20.62
N SER A 356 12.23 -10.58 19.47
CA SER A 356 11.32 -11.71 19.31
C SER A 356 11.95 -12.91 18.65
N SER A 357 11.59 -14.11 19.14
CA SER A 357 12.02 -15.40 18.63
C SER A 357 10.85 -16.20 18.07
N LEU A 358 11.07 -16.83 16.92
CA LEU A 358 10.10 -17.71 16.26
C LEU A 358 10.08 -19.13 16.87
N GLU A 359 11.21 -19.60 17.41
CA GLU A 359 11.44 -21.01 17.70
C GLU A 359 10.46 -21.68 18.66
N PRO A 360 9.98 -21.03 19.74
CA PRO A 360 9.10 -21.72 20.70
C PRO A 360 7.66 -21.89 20.21
N CYS A 361 7.23 -21.08 19.21
CA CYS A 361 5.88 -21.13 18.68
C CYS A 361 5.87 -21.84 17.33
N GLU A 362 4.69 -22.31 16.88
CA GLU A 362 4.58 -22.97 15.59
C GLU A 362 4.82 -22.00 14.42
N LEU A 363 5.75 -22.35 13.55
CA LEU A 363 6.26 -21.45 12.52
C LEU A 363 5.47 -21.44 11.22
N GLN A 364 4.71 -22.51 10.93
CA GLN A 364 4.20 -22.75 9.58
C GLN A 364 2.68 -22.62 9.47
N PHE A 365 1.93 -22.65 10.59
CA PHE A 365 0.48 -22.71 10.58
C PHE A 365 -0.20 -21.37 10.38
N LYS A 366 0.48 -20.25 10.67
CA LYS A 366 -0.03 -18.89 10.45
C LYS A 366 0.82 -18.15 9.43
N TYR A 367 0.20 -17.20 8.70
CA TYR A 367 0.94 -16.28 7.82
C TYR A 367 1.96 -15.45 8.60
N ALA A 368 1.54 -14.87 9.71
CA ALA A 368 2.40 -14.17 10.65
C ALA A 368 2.45 -15.00 11.96
N PRO A 369 3.43 -15.93 12.11
CA PRO A 369 3.47 -16.82 13.25
C PRO A 369 3.73 -16.08 14.56
N ASP A 370 3.00 -16.47 15.60
CA ASP A 370 3.19 -15.94 16.95
C ASP A 370 4.65 -16.14 17.40
N ARG A 371 5.13 -15.27 18.31
CA ARG A 371 6.53 -15.22 18.73
C ARG A 371 6.65 -15.08 20.24
N ASP A 372 7.72 -15.61 20.79
CA ASP A 372 8.15 -15.25 22.14
C ASP A 372 8.90 -13.90 22.10
N TYR A 373 8.52 -13.03 23.01
CA TYR A 373 9.13 -11.71 23.14
C TYR A 373 9.99 -11.62 24.38
N TYR A 374 11.19 -11.07 24.21
CA TYR A 374 12.18 -10.88 25.28
C TYR A 374 12.50 -9.42 25.44
N LEU A 375 12.56 -8.97 26.68
CA LEU A 375 12.95 -7.61 27.04
C LEU A 375 14.38 -7.59 27.54
N THR A 376 15.25 -6.82 26.89
CA THR A 376 16.66 -6.64 27.25
C THR A 376 16.88 -5.21 27.76
N ASN A 377 17.41 -5.06 28.96
CA ASN A 377 17.95 -3.80 29.47
C ASN A 377 19.31 -3.55 28.82
N LEU A 378 19.44 -2.48 28.02
CA LEU A 378 20.66 -2.21 27.26
C LEU A 378 21.82 -1.70 28.10
N ALA A 379 21.59 -1.24 29.35
CA ALA A 379 22.66 -0.81 30.26
C ALA A 379 23.26 -2.01 31.00
N THR A 380 22.42 -2.95 31.49
CA THR A 380 22.87 -4.13 32.27
C THR A 380 23.06 -5.36 31.38
N LYS A 381 22.53 -5.35 30.14
CA LYS A 381 22.44 -6.50 29.21
C LYS A 381 21.58 -7.66 29.76
N GLU A 382 20.84 -7.42 30.84
CA GLU A 382 19.93 -8.40 31.43
C GLU A 382 18.73 -8.60 30.51
N ARG A 383 18.41 -9.88 30.23
CA ARG A 383 17.32 -10.32 29.32
C ARG A 383 16.30 -11.13 30.10
N LYS A 384 15.01 -10.86 29.86
CA LYS A 384 13.92 -11.68 30.42
C LYS A 384 12.84 -11.95 29.38
N LEU A 385 12.18 -13.12 29.49
CA LEU A 385 10.96 -13.41 28.74
C LEU A 385 9.86 -12.43 29.19
N TRP A 386 9.22 -11.75 28.22
CA TRP A 386 8.17 -10.77 28.47
C TRP A 386 6.79 -11.31 28.14
N LEU A 387 6.56 -11.82 26.91
CA LEU A 387 5.33 -12.50 26.49
C LEU A 387 5.65 -13.76 25.69
N GLN A 388 4.85 -14.80 25.88
CA GLN A 388 4.93 -16.04 25.11
C GLN A 388 3.88 -16.05 24.01
N CYS A 389 4.24 -16.57 22.84
CA CYS A 389 3.38 -16.80 21.67
C CYS A 389 2.41 -15.63 21.43
N HIS A 390 2.99 -14.42 21.31
CA HIS A 390 2.23 -13.20 21.02
C HIS A 390 2.34 -12.83 19.54
N SER A 391 1.29 -12.18 19.02
CA SER A 391 1.20 -11.74 17.62
C SER A 391 2.40 -10.89 17.21
N PRO A 392 3.00 -11.12 16.03
CA PRO A 392 4.09 -10.32 15.49
C PRO A 392 3.63 -9.03 14.80
N GLU A 393 2.34 -8.81 14.69
CA GLU A 393 1.80 -7.63 14.03
C GLU A 393 2.28 -6.35 14.74
N MET A 394 2.93 -5.47 13.95
CA MET A 394 3.59 -4.27 14.50
C MET A 394 2.65 -3.33 15.25
N HIS A 395 1.35 -3.38 14.95
CA HIS A 395 0.34 -2.59 15.63
C HIS A 395 -0.23 -3.26 16.89
N HIS A 396 0.15 -4.53 17.17
CA HIS A 396 -0.21 -5.23 18.39
C HIS A 396 0.77 -5.03 19.54
N THR A 397 1.97 -4.49 19.29
CA THR A 397 2.98 -4.22 20.32
C THR A 397 3.70 -2.91 20.04
N ILE A 398 3.57 -1.93 20.90
CA ILE A 398 4.02 -0.55 20.63
C ILE A 398 4.74 0.01 21.86
N MET A 399 6.02 0.35 21.69
CA MET A 399 6.81 1.04 22.69
C MET A 399 6.34 2.49 22.86
N SER A 400 6.38 3.02 24.08
CA SER A 400 6.08 4.42 24.33
C SER A 400 7.24 5.34 23.93
N PRO A 401 6.95 6.57 23.45
CA PRO A 401 7.99 7.54 23.03
C PRO A 401 8.97 7.92 24.14
N SER A 402 8.55 7.95 25.40
CA SER A 402 9.46 8.25 26.52
C SER A 402 10.20 7.03 27.09
N GLY A 403 9.92 5.83 26.56
CA GLY A 403 10.55 4.59 27.03
C GLY A 403 10.05 4.08 28.39
N LYS A 404 8.87 4.51 28.84
CA LYS A 404 8.32 4.08 30.15
C LYS A 404 7.43 2.85 30.06
N TYR A 405 6.76 2.66 28.91
CA TYR A 405 5.70 1.68 28.75
C TYR A 405 5.83 0.90 27.46
N ILE A 406 5.26 -0.30 27.45
CA ILE A 406 4.88 -1.04 26.25
C ILE A 406 3.37 -1.21 26.29
N THR A 407 2.65 -0.76 25.26
CA THR A 407 1.24 -1.13 25.09
C THR A 407 1.13 -2.29 24.12
N TYR A 408 0.22 -3.22 24.39
CA TYR A 408 0.01 -4.38 23.53
C TYR A 408 -1.45 -4.83 23.51
N PHE A 409 -1.86 -5.40 22.38
CA PHE A 409 -3.19 -5.92 22.18
C PHE A 409 -3.18 -7.44 22.31
N LYS A 410 -4.02 -7.98 23.19
CA LYS A 410 -4.13 -9.41 23.43
C LYS A 410 -5.55 -9.78 23.87
N ASP A 411 -6.09 -10.87 23.32
CA ASP A 411 -7.40 -11.44 23.70
C ASP A 411 -8.53 -10.39 23.72
N GLY A 412 -8.57 -9.53 22.70
CA GLY A 412 -9.59 -8.50 22.53
C GLY A 412 -9.41 -7.20 23.34
N HIS A 413 -8.32 -7.10 24.12
CA HIS A 413 -8.07 -5.98 25.01
C HIS A 413 -6.71 -5.32 24.80
N TRP A 414 -6.62 -4.02 25.08
CA TRP A 414 -5.38 -3.29 25.19
C TRP A 414 -4.83 -3.35 26.59
N TYR A 415 -3.57 -3.72 26.69
CA TYR A 415 -2.79 -3.80 27.93
C TYR A 415 -1.66 -2.78 27.92
N MET A 416 -1.18 -2.45 29.11
CA MET A 416 0.04 -1.71 29.35
C MET A 416 0.99 -2.49 30.25
N TYR A 417 2.26 -2.50 29.85
CA TYR A 417 3.35 -2.99 30.65
C TYR A 417 4.23 -1.82 31.09
N THR A 418 4.49 -1.68 32.38
CA THR A 418 5.36 -0.65 32.94
C THR A 418 6.78 -1.18 33.02
N LEU A 419 7.72 -0.59 32.26
CA LEU A 419 9.11 -1.07 32.18
C LEU A 419 9.83 -1.03 33.54
N ALA A 420 9.57 -0.04 34.37
CA ALA A 420 10.19 0.12 35.67
C ALA A 420 9.73 -0.90 36.72
N THR A 421 8.46 -1.29 36.74
CA THR A 421 7.88 -2.16 37.77
C THR A 421 7.67 -3.61 37.28
N GLY A 422 7.59 -3.82 35.96
CA GLY A 422 7.23 -5.13 35.41
C GLY A 422 5.75 -5.47 35.50
N GLU A 423 4.88 -4.49 35.79
CA GLU A 423 3.45 -4.68 35.97
C GLU A 423 2.71 -4.66 34.64
N HIS A 424 1.80 -5.62 34.44
CA HIS A 424 0.84 -5.64 33.34
C HIS A 424 -0.52 -5.15 33.81
N LYS A 425 -1.10 -4.17 33.10
CA LYS A 425 -2.41 -3.61 33.40
C LYS A 425 -3.34 -3.70 32.19
N ASN A 426 -4.54 -4.28 32.38
CA ASN A 426 -5.57 -4.24 31.34
C ASN A 426 -6.22 -2.86 31.34
N LEU A 427 -6.21 -2.18 30.20
CA LEU A 427 -6.70 -0.80 30.05
C LEU A 427 -8.16 -0.73 29.59
N THR A 428 -8.69 -1.79 28.97
CA THR A 428 -9.99 -1.72 28.25
C THR A 428 -11.05 -2.68 28.76
N SER A 429 -10.74 -3.66 29.62
CA SER A 429 -11.72 -4.68 30.08
C SER A 429 -12.93 -4.09 30.80
N GLY A 430 -12.79 -2.96 31.46
CA GLY A 430 -13.88 -2.29 32.19
C GLY A 430 -14.76 -1.36 31.35
N LEU A 431 -14.48 -1.19 30.04
CA LEU A 431 -15.16 -0.19 29.22
C LEU A 431 -16.47 -0.70 28.56
N GLY A 432 -16.70 -2.03 28.53
CA GLY A 432 -17.91 -2.63 27.94
C GLY A 432 -18.06 -2.39 26.43
N ILE A 433 -16.95 -2.15 25.74
CA ILE A 433 -16.87 -1.87 24.31
C ILE A 433 -15.81 -2.80 23.70
N ALA A 434 -16.09 -3.33 22.51
CA ALA A 434 -15.11 -4.09 21.72
C ALA A 434 -14.09 -3.15 21.05
N PHE A 435 -12.81 -3.45 21.20
CA PHE A 435 -11.70 -2.80 20.51
C PHE A 435 -11.10 -3.68 19.40
N TYR A 436 -11.81 -4.75 19.03
CA TYR A 436 -11.47 -5.70 17.99
C TYR A 436 -12.57 -5.78 16.94
N ASP A 437 -12.25 -6.26 15.75
CA ASP A 437 -13.21 -6.42 14.67
C ASP A 437 -14.22 -7.52 14.97
N GLU A 438 -15.43 -7.12 15.41
CA GLU A 438 -16.54 -8.02 15.71
C GLU A 438 -17.12 -8.70 14.46
N ALA A 439 -16.77 -8.20 13.25
CA ALA A 439 -17.20 -8.77 11.98
C ALA A 439 -16.16 -9.73 11.38
N ASN A 440 -15.18 -10.16 12.18
CA ASN A 440 -14.16 -11.10 11.72
C ASN A 440 -14.80 -12.44 11.32
N ASP A 441 -14.56 -12.85 10.07
CA ASP A 441 -15.11 -14.07 9.47
C ASP A 441 -14.02 -15.05 9.01
N ILE A 442 -12.77 -14.86 9.48
CA ILE A 442 -11.63 -15.76 9.21
C ILE A 442 -11.22 -16.54 10.47
N GLY A 443 -10.37 -17.56 10.30
CA GLY A 443 -9.98 -18.45 11.39
C GLY A 443 -9.02 -17.85 12.42
N ASP A 444 -8.36 -16.74 12.11
CA ASP A 444 -7.48 -16.08 13.08
C ASP A 444 -8.26 -15.24 14.08
N LYS A 445 -7.60 -14.92 15.22
CA LYS A 445 -8.18 -14.03 16.22
C LYS A 445 -8.56 -12.68 15.59
N PRO A 446 -9.70 -12.08 16.02
CA PRO A 446 -10.07 -10.76 15.54
C PRO A 446 -8.97 -9.73 15.77
N ASP A 447 -8.64 -8.98 14.72
CA ASP A 447 -7.69 -7.89 14.81
C ASP A 447 -8.29 -6.68 15.56
N THR A 448 -7.42 -5.81 16.07
CA THR A 448 -7.87 -4.56 16.71
C THR A 448 -8.37 -3.56 15.69
N TYR A 449 -9.32 -2.70 16.07
CA TYR A 449 -9.68 -1.53 15.25
C TYR A 449 -8.55 -0.49 15.11
N GLY A 450 -7.46 -0.64 15.85
CA GLY A 450 -6.20 0.04 15.66
C GLY A 450 -5.77 0.97 16.80
N PHE A 451 -4.51 1.40 16.66
CA PHE A 451 -3.81 2.29 17.56
C PHE A 451 -3.44 3.58 16.82
N ALA A 452 -3.92 4.74 17.29
CA ALA A 452 -3.60 6.02 16.68
C ALA A 452 -2.24 6.55 17.11
N GLY A 453 -1.93 6.46 18.42
CA GLY A 453 -0.66 6.97 18.96
C GLY A 453 -0.68 7.19 20.47
N TRP A 454 0.41 7.76 20.95
CA TRP A 454 0.60 8.21 22.34
C TRP A 454 0.33 9.72 22.45
N THR A 455 -0.13 10.19 23.59
CA THR A 455 -0.10 11.63 23.88
C THR A 455 1.24 12.05 24.47
N ALA A 456 1.52 13.35 24.50
CA ALA A 456 2.77 13.88 25.03
C ALA A 456 3.09 13.34 26.44
N ASN A 457 4.38 12.99 26.66
CA ASN A 457 4.90 12.41 27.89
C ASN A 457 4.23 11.08 28.31
N ASP A 458 3.73 10.33 27.34
CA ASP A 458 3.07 9.02 27.51
C ASP A 458 1.87 9.05 28.48
N LYS A 459 1.18 10.18 28.59
CA LYS A 459 0.05 10.33 29.54
C LYS A 459 -1.15 9.48 29.19
N SER A 460 -1.37 9.22 27.92
CA SER A 460 -2.47 8.40 27.41
C SER A 460 -2.09 7.71 26.13
N ILE A 461 -2.76 6.61 25.83
CA ILE A 461 -2.84 6.05 24.48
C ILE A 461 -4.12 6.54 23.80
N VAL A 462 -4.07 6.62 22.47
CA VAL A 462 -5.22 6.92 21.63
C VAL A 462 -5.49 5.70 20.75
N ILE A 463 -6.66 5.11 20.93
CA ILE A 463 -7.08 3.85 20.27
C ILE A 463 -8.44 3.99 19.64
N TYR A 464 -8.88 3.00 18.89
CA TYR A 464 -10.15 2.98 18.18
C TYR A 464 -11.06 1.83 18.64
N ASP A 465 -12.36 2.10 18.79
CA ASP A 465 -13.39 1.09 18.60
C ASP A 465 -13.88 1.13 17.14
N GLN A 466 -14.93 0.42 16.80
CA GLN A 466 -15.50 0.40 15.44
C GLN A 466 -15.78 1.81 14.91
N PHE A 467 -16.28 2.71 15.74
CA PHE A 467 -16.78 4.05 15.37
C PHE A 467 -15.87 5.18 15.89
N ASP A 468 -15.44 5.06 17.14
CA ASP A 468 -14.96 6.20 17.90
C ASP A 468 -13.46 6.15 18.24
N ILE A 469 -12.94 7.33 18.51
CA ILE A 469 -11.58 7.55 19.00
C ILE A 469 -11.64 7.66 20.51
N TRP A 470 -10.78 6.91 21.20
CA TRP A 470 -10.68 6.88 22.65
C TRP A 470 -9.32 7.35 23.13
N GLN A 471 -9.33 8.21 24.16
CA GLN A 471 -8.14 8.53 24.93
C GLN A 471 -8.19 7.70 26.22
N VAL A 472 -7.19 6.83 26.43
CA VAL A 472 -7.09 5.96 27.60
C VAL A 472 -5.85 6.33 28.40
N PRO A 473 -6.01 6.90 29.60
CA PRO A 473 -4.88 7.31 30.44
C PRO A 473 -4.03 6.13 30.89
N THR A 474 -2.71 6.35 30.97
CA THR A 474 -1.74 5.32 31.36
C THR A 474 -1.75 5.05 32.87
N ASP A 475 -2.21 5.99 33.70
CA ASP A 475 -2.41 5.81 35.13
C ASP A 475 -3.66 4.97 35.49
N GLY A 476 -4.49 4.65 34.48
CA GLY A 476 -5.71 3.87 34.63
C GLY A 476 -6.88 4.62 35.21
N THR A 477 -6.87 5.94 35.16
CA THR A 477 -8.06 6.76 35.38
C THR A 477 -9.06 6.57 34.24
N SER A 478 -10.26 7.15 34.37
CA SER A 478 -11.35 6.91 33.43
C SER A 478 -10.98 7.26 31.99
N ALA A 479 -11.15 6.31 31.07
CA ALA A 479 -11.02 6.53 29.64
C ALA A 479 -12.05 7.53 29.11
N LYS A 480 -11.70 8.31 28.10
CA LYS A 480 -12.56 9.32 27.49
C LYS A 480 -12.80 9.00 26.01
N ARG A 481 -14.05 8.86 25.64
CA ARG A 481 -14.46 8.81 24.23
C ARG A 481 -14.40 10.22 23.64
N LEU A 482 -13.58 10.43 22.61
CA LEU A 482 -13.31 11.75 22.02
C LEU A 482 -14.31 12.14 20.95
N THR A 483 -14.91 11.15 20.27
CA THR A 483 -15.88 11.35 19.19
C THR A 483 -17.23 10.74 19.54
N LYS A 484 -18.25 11.01 18.74
CA LYS A 484 -19.61 10.46 18.88
C LYS A 484 -20.05 9.81 17.57
N GLY A 485 -19.22 8.89 17.07
CA GLY A 485 -19.42 8.20 15.80
C GLY A 485 -20.50 7.14 15.88
N ARG A 486 -20.56 6.38 16.97
CA ARG A 486 -21.54 5.32 17.19
C ARG A 486 -22.99 5.82 17.06
N GLU A 487 -23.31 6.96 17.63
CA GLU A 487 -24.65 7.57 17.56
C GLU A 487 -25.05 8.03 16.15
N ARG A 488 -24.06 8.12 15.25
CA ARG A 488 -24.22 8.61 13.87
C ARG A 488 -23.89 7.55 12.82
N ASN A 489 -23.52 6.35 13.24
CA ASN A 489 -22.99 5.27 12.39
C ASN A 489 -21.77 5.71 11.55
N ILE A 490 -20.95 6.63 12.08
CA ILE A 490 -19.75 7.13 11.41
C ILE A 490 -18.51 6.57 12.10
N SER A 491 -17.65 5.90 11.35
CA SER A 491 -16.30 5.52 11.79
C SER A 491 -15.33 6.67 11.61
N TYR A 492 -14.60 7.03 12.68
CA TYR A 492 -13.57 8.08 12.67
C TYR A 492 -12.17 7.50 12.88
N ARG A 493 -11.22 7.90 12.04
CA ARG A 493 -9.80 7.51 12.13
C ARG A 493 -8.90 8.72 11.91
N ILE A 494 -7.92 8.95 12.77
CA ILE A 494 -6.95 10.05 12.62
C ILE A 494 -6.12 9.81 11.35
N THR A 495 -6.06 10.82 10.49
CA THR A 495 -5.28 10.77 9.25
C THR A 495 -3.97 11.52 9.43
N LYS A 496 -2.84 10.85 9.15
CA LYS A 496 -1.54 11.51 9.09
C LYS A 496 -1.47 12.30 7.77
N THR A 497 -1.38 13.61 7.85
CA THR A 497 -1.31 14.50 6.67
C THR A 497 0.10 14.65 6.11
N ASN A 498 1.11 14.23 6.87
CA ASN A 498 2.51 14.22 6.47
C ASN A 498 3.11 12.86 6.85
N SER A 499 3.54 12.08 5.87
CA SER A 499 4.21 10.81 6.11
C SER A 499 5.68 11.06 6.46
N ALA A 500 6.06 10.90 7.73
CA ALA A 500 7.46 10.71 8.09
C ALA A 500 7.92 9.35 7.54
N LYS A 501 9.12 9.29 6.95
CA LYS A 501 9.73 8.03 6.55
C LYS A 501 9.92 7.18 7.81
N GLN A 502 9.22 6.05 7.90
CA GLN A 502 9.47 5.05 8.93
C GLN A 502 10.72 4.27 8.55
N SER A 503 11.65 4.11 9.49
CA SER A 503 12.70 3.10 9.35
C SER A 503 12.07 1.73 9.65
N PRO A 504 12.06 0.78 8.72
CA PRO A 504 11.40 -0.50 8.93
C PRO A 504 12.09 -1.37 9.97
N PHE A 505 13.32 -1.03 10.37
CA PHE A 505 14.18 -1.93 11.11
C PHE A 505 14.26 -1.68 12.62
N LEU A 506 14.16 -0.45 13.04
CA LEU A 506 14.26 -0.06 14.45
C LEU A 506 13.12 0.93 14.73
N SER A 507 11.94 0.38 14.98
CA SER A 507 10.71 1.17 15.13
C SER A 507 10.68 1.92 16.47
N VAL A 508 11.44 2.98 16.56
CA VAL A 508 11.11 4.04 17.51
C VAL A 508 10.15 4.98 16.80
N ASN A 509 8.88 4.84 17.09
CA ASN A 509 7.84 5.63 16.46
C ASN A 509 7.71 7.01 17.13
N ASP A 510 8.67 7.91 16.90
CA ASP A 510 8.48 9.33 17.23
C ASP A 510 7.27 9.95 16.50
N SER A 511 6.86 9.35 15.40
CA SER A 511 5.72 9.80 14.58
C SER A 511 4.35 9.49 15.21
N ASN A 512 4.30 8.78 16.34
CA ASN A 512 3.05 8.37 16.97
C ASN A 512 2.66 9.23 18.19
N VAL A 513 3.27 10.41 18.37
CA VAL A 513 2.81 11.37 19.40
C VAL A 513 1.68 12.21 18.80
N ILE A 514 0.51 12.16 19.45
CA ILE A 514 -0.68 12.92 19.07
C ILE A 514 -0.86 14.07 20.05
N ASP A 515 -0.92 15.27 19.51
CA ASP A 515 -1.32 16.45 20.29
C ASP A 515 -2.82 16.68 20.11
N LEU A 516 -3.60 16.30 21.11
CA LEU A 516 -5.06 16.47 21.13
C LEU A 516 -5.51 17.94 21.27
N ASN A 517 -4.57 18.87 21.52
CA ASN A 517 -4.87 20.31 21.58
C ASN A 517 -4.77 20.99 20.21
N THR A 518 -4.23 20.30 19.21
CA THR A 518 -4.16 20.78 17.82
C THR A 518 -5.31 20.26 16.99
N ALA A 519 -5.58 20.90 15.85
CA ALA A 519 -6.56 20.44 14.90
C ALA A 519 -6.10 19.15 14.22
N LEU A 520 -6.82 18.04 14.42
CA LEU A 520 -6.56 16.74 13.82
C LEU A 520 -7.50 16.49 12.65
N VAL A 521 -6.98 16.01 11.54
CA VAL A 521 -7.79 15.55 10.41
C VAL A 521 -8.24 14.12 10.68
N LEU A 522 -9.54 13.88 10.56
CA LEU A 522 -10.13 12.55 10.70
C LEU A 522 -10.66 12.09 9.35
N LYS A 523 -10.28 10.90 8.91
CA LYS A 523 -11.00 10.18 7.86
C LYS A 523 -12.31 9.66 8.46
N ALA A 524 -13.40 9.77 7.72
CA ALA A 524 -14.72 9.37 8.19
C ALA A 524 -15.49 8.64 7.10
N SER A 525 -16.23 7.60 7.48
CA SER A 525 -17.15 6.87 6.60
C SER A 525 -18.37 6.41 7.38
N LEU A 526 -19.55 6.47 6.77
CA LEU A 526 -20.70 5.73 7.29
C LEU A 526 -20.42 4.22 7.16
N THR A 527 -20.91 3.43 8.10
CA THR A 527 -20.71 1.97 8.10
C THR A 527 -21.32 1.28 6.88
N ASP A 528 -22.31 1.90 6.25
CA ASP A 528 -22.93 1.42 5.02
C ASP A 528 -22.27 1.97 3.75
N ASN A 529 -21.16 2.68 3.89
CA ASN A 529 -20.37 3.32 2.83
C ASN A 529 -21.15 4.36 1.99
N SER A 530 -22.34 4.77 2.38
CA SER A 530 -23.16 5.73 1.62
C SER A 530 -22.63 7.17 1.67
N MET A 531 -21.74 7.50 2.58
CA MET A 531 -20.99 8.77 2.64
C MET A 531 -19.60 8.55 3.21
N GLN A 532 -18.63 9.29 2.70
CA GLN A 532 -17.26 9.26 3.19
C GLN A 532 -16.55 10.62 3.00
N GLY A 533 -15.39 10.78 3.65
CA GLY A 533 -14.58 11.99 3.54
C GLY A 533 -13.77 12.30 4.78
N TYR A 534 -13.69 13.58 5.13
CA TYR A 534 -12.82 14.05 6.20
C TYR A 534 -13.54 15.02 7.13
N TYR A 535 -13.16 14.97 8.40
CA TYR A 535 -13.58 15.86 9.48
C TYR A 535 -12.36 16.49 10.14
N ILE A 536 -12.58 17.57 10.88
CA ILE A 536 -11.58 18.15 11.79
C ILE A 536 -12.05 17.93 13.22
N PHE A 537 -11.18 17.35 14.04
CA PHE A 537 -11.31 17.28 15.49
C PHE A 537 -10.48 18.40 16.11
N GLU A 538 -11.09 19.28 16.86
CA GLU A 538 -10.41 20.40 17.52
C GLU A 538 -11.21 20.80 18.76
N HIS A 539 -10.51 20.97 19.91
CA HIS A 539 -11.13 21.34 21.18
C HIS A 539 -12.35 20.50 21.58
N GLY A 540 -12.32 19.19 21.30
CA GLY A 540 -13.40 18.25 21.60
C GLY A 540 -14.61 18.33 20.66
N LYS A 541 -14.55 19.12 19.59
CA LYS A 541 -15.58 19.20 18.55
C LYS A 541 -15.13 18.51 17.28
N VAL A 542 -16.08 17.83 16.62
CA VAL A 542 -15.88 17.17 15.32
C VAL A 542 -16.72 17.92 14.29
N THR A 543 -16.07 18.57 13.32
CA THR A 543 -16.71 19.36 12.26
C THR A 543 -16.35 18.81 10.88
N PRO A 544 -17.30 18.71 9.92
CA PRO A 544 -17.00 18.17 8.59
C PRO A 544 -16.08 19.11 7.82
N LEU A 545 -14.98 18.59 7.32
CA LEU A 545 -14.14 19.25 6.32
C LEU A 545 -14.76 19.02 4.92
N GLN A 546 -14.99 17.76 4.56
CA GLN A 546 -15.72 17.35 3.36
C GLN A 546 -16.30 15.95 3.61
N PHE A 547 -17.61 15.80 3.52
CA PHE A 547 -18.28 14.52 3.74
C PHE A 547 -19.51 14.44 2.84
N SER A 548 -19.52 13.51 1.89
CA SER A 548 -20.53 13.46 0.84
C SER A 548 -20.63 12.07 0.21
N PRO A 549 -21.67 11.79 -0.61
CA PRO A 549 -21.80 10.54 -1.34
C PRO A 549 -20.88 10.49 -2.57
N HIS A 550 -19.57 10.60 -2.32
CA HIS A 550 -18.49 10.50 -3.30
C HIS A 550 -17.31 9.82 -2.64
N ARG A 551 -16.42 9.23 -3.42
CA ARG A 551 -15.09 8.85 -2.93
C ARG A 551 -14.25 10.10 -2.78
N ILE A 552 -13.79 10.34 -1.53
CA ILE A 552 -12.93 11.46 -1.17
C ILE A 552 -11.66 10.89 -0.55
N ASN A 553 -10.55 11.04 -1.23
CA ASN A 553 -9.29 10.42 -0.86
C ASN A 553 -8.08 11.31 -1.13
N ASP A 554 -6.89 10.81 -0.77
CA ASP A 554 -5.57 11.45 -0.99
C ASP A 554 -5.50 12.90 -0.47
N LEU A 555 -6.07 13.16 0.72
CA LEU A 555 -6.04 14.49 1.31
C LEU A 555 -4.61 14.88 1.70
N LYS A 556 -4.19 16.08 1.26
CA LYS A 556 -2.96 16.74 1.70
C LYS A 556 -3.26 18.13 2.23
N LYS A 557 -2.52 18.51 3.29
CA LYS A 557 -2.61 19.83 3.91
C LYS A 557 -1.34 20.63 3.62
N ALA A 558 -1.46 21.90 3.33
CA ALA A 558 -0.34 22.84 3.25
C ALA A 558 0.32 22.97 4.63
N SER A 559 1.66 23.00 4.68
CA SER A 559 2.40 23.02 5.94
C SER A 559 2.30 24.34 6.71
N GLY A 560 2.06 25.45 6.00
CA GLY A 560 2.00 26.80 6.55
C GLY A 560 0.65 27.48 6.45
N ALA A 561 -0.42 26.78 6.03
CA ALA A 561 -1.76 27.37 5.90
C ALA A 561 -2.86 26.32 6.04
N ASP A 562 -4.06 26.75 6.39
CA ASP A 562 -5.26 25.89 6.39
C ASP A 562 -5.83 25.73 4.98
N VAL A 563 -5.02 25.16 4.10
CA VAL A 563 -5.40 24.81 2.73
C VAL A 563 -5.27 23.31 2.54
N TYR A 564 -6.33 22.71 2.07
CA TYR A 564 -6.45 21.27 1.86
C TYR A 564 -6.71 21.00 0.39
N ILE A 565 -6.08 19.96 -0.14
CA ILE A 565 -6.39 19.39 -1.45
C ILE A 565 -6.74 17.93 -1.31
N PHE A 566 -7.63 17.44 -2.15
CA PHE A 566 -8.06 16.05 -2.14
C PHE A 566 -8.65 15.67 -3.50
N LEU A 567 -8.75 14.39 -3.77
CA LEU A 567 -9.45 13.84 -4.92
C LEU A 567 -10.91 13.57 -4.57
N GLN A 568 -11.80 13.84 -5.54
CA GLN A 568 -13.23 13.53 -5.45
C GLN A 568 -13.70 12.88 -6.73
N GLU A 569 -14.43 11.77 -6.61
CA GLU A 569 -14.98 11.03 -7.72
C GLU A 569 -16.23 10.23 -7.32
N ASP A 570 -16.96 9.77 -8.31
CA ASP A 570 -17.88 8.64 -8.25
C ASP A 570 -17.90 7.95 -9.62
N TYR A 571 -18.67 6.86 -9.74
CA TYR A 571 -18.69 6.10 -11.00
C TYR A 571 -19.16 6.91 -12.23
N GLU A 572 -20.06 7.87 -12.03
CA GLU A 572 -20.63 8.70 -13.10
C GLU A 572 -19.84 10.00 -13.32
N HIS A 573 -18.95 10.38 -12.39
CA HIS A 573 -18.17 11.59 -12.45
C HIS A 573 -16.67 11.31 -12.29
N PRO A 574 -15.86 11.55 -13.34
CA PRO A 574 -14.42 11.32 -13.29
C PRO A 574 -13.72 12.07 -12.18
N THR A 575 -12.60 11.51 -11.73
CA THR A 575 -11.77 12.07 -10.67
C THR A 575 -11.45 13.53 -10.90
N SER A 576 -11.67 14.36 -9.90
CA SER A 576 -11.35 15.78 -9.88
C SER A 576 -10.46 16.14 -8.69
N LEU A 577 -9.54 17.10 -8.91
CA LEU A 577 -8.70 17.66 -7.87
C LEU A 577 -9.41 18.88 -7.26
N GLN A 578 -9.71 18.78 -5.99
CA GLN A 578 -10.40 19.81 -5.21
C GLN A 578 -9.42 20.58 -4.33
N VAL A 579 -9.66 21.86 -4.13
CA VAL A 579 -9.00 22.70 -3.12
C VAL A 579 -10.03 23.30 -2.17
N ARG A 580 -9.73 23.31 -0.88
CA ARG A 580 -10.51 23.98 0.16
C ARG A 580 -9.60 24.85 1.02
N LYS A 581 -9.97 26.11 1.22
CA LYS A 581 -9.28 27.08 2.07
C LYS A 581 -10.04 27.26 3.37
N GLY A 582 -9.42 26.89 4.50
CA GLY A 582 -10.08 26.98 5.81
C GLY A 582 -11.24 26.01 5.99
N LYS A 583 -11.93 26.15 7.11
CA LYS A 583 -13.04 25.25 7.52
C LYS A 583 -14.39 25.64 6.93
N ASP A 584 -14.57 26.91 6.58
CA ASP A 584 -15.87 27.46 6.18
C ASP A 584 -16.08 27.55 4.67
N ASP A 585 -14.99 27.51 3.88
CA ASP A 585 -15.07 27.55 2.42
C ASP A 585 -15.64 26.26 1.83
N LYS A 586 -16.35 26.38 0.72
CA LYS A 586 -16.74 25.22 -0.10
C LYS A 586 -15.56 24.77 -0.97
N PRO A 587 -15.37 23.45 -1.16
CA PRO A 587 -14.37 22.97 -2.11
C PRO A 587 -14.57 23.53 -3.52
N LYS A 588 -13.47 23.81 -4.20
CA LYS A 588 -13.45 24.24 -5.61
C LYS A 588 -12.63 23.27 -6.42
N SER A 589 -13.17 22.82 -7.55
CA SER A 589 -12.41 22.01 -8.50
C SER A 589 -11.35 22.87 -9.17
N ILE A 590 -10.09 22.48 -9.04
CA ILE A 590 -8.97 23.13 -9.72
C ILE A 590 -8.52 22.37 -10.97
N TYR A 591 -8.87 21.08 -11.04
CA TYR A 591 -8.65 20.26 -12.22
C TYR A 591 -9.72 19.16 -12.32
N GLN A 592 -10.25 18.92 -13.53
CA GLN A 592 -11.13 17.82 -13.86
C GLN A 592 -10.40 16.84 -14.76
N GLY A 593 -10.23 15.60 -14.31
CA GLY A 593 -9.71 14.51 -15.12
C GLY A 593 -10.73 14.01 -16.14
N ASN A 594 -10.25 13.31 -17.14
CA ASN A 594 -11.06 12.59 -18.13
C ASN A 594 -12.26 13.36 -18.66
N THR A 595 -12.06 14.64 -19.07
CA THR A 595 -13.14 15.52 -19.57
C THR A 595 -13.86 14.95 -20.78
N GLN A 596 -13.19 14.09 -21.58
CA GLN A 596 -13.79 13.36 -22.71
C GLN A 596 -14.92 12.42 -22.30
N HIS A 597 -15.01 12.03 -21.02
CA HIS A 597 -16.09 11.18 -20.49
C HIS A 597 -17.49 11.66 -20.95
N SER A 598 -17.71 12.97 -20.98
CA SER A 598 -19.00 13.55 -21.39
C SER A 598 -19.38 13.26 -22.84
N ASP A 599 -18.41 12.93 -23.71
CA ASP A 599 -18.62 12.64 -25.13
C ASP A 599 -19.05 11.17 -25.37
N TYR A 600 -19.00 10.33 -24.34
CA TYR A 600 -19.33 8.90 -24.46
C TYR A 600 -20.60 8.53 -23.68
N PHE A 601 -21.27 7.47 -24.15
CA PHE A 601 -22.27 6.80 -23.33
C PHE A 601 -21.59 6.12 -22.14
N TRP A 602 -22.12 6.33 -20.94
CA TRP A 602 -21.59 5.79 -19.69
C TRP A 602 -22.69 5.11 -18.90
N GLY A 603 -22.37 4.11 -18.10
CA GLY A 603 -23.31 3.43 -17.23
C GLY A 603 -23.71 4.23 -16.01
N LYS A 604 -24.71 3.73 -15.31
CA LYS A 604 -25.12 4.20 -13.97
C LYS A 604 -24.86 3.11 -12.96
N ILE A 605 -24.76 3.51 -11.70
CA ILE A 605 -24.63 2.57 -10.57
C ILE A 605 -25.79 2.73 -9.60
N THR A 606 -26.23 1.62 -9.01
CA THR A 606 -27.16 1.60 -7.87
C THR A 606 -26.80 0.47 -6.93
N THR A 607 -27.25 0.55 -5.68
CA THR A 607 -27.18 -0.56 -4.74
C THR A 607 -28.43 -1.41 -4.81
N ILE A 608 -28.27 -2.72 -4.62
CA ILE A 608 -29.35 -3.65 -4.29
C ILE A 608 -29.19 -4.10 -2.84
N ASN A 609 -30.30 -4.44 -2.19
CA ASN A 609 -30.30 -4.96 -0.82
C ASN A 609 -30.88 -6.38 -0.83
N TYR A 610 -30.23 -7.29 -0.13
CA TYR A 610 -30.66 -8.67 0.08
C TYR A 610 -30.16 -9.14 1.45
N ALA A 611 -30.38 -10.37 1.82
CA ALA A 611 -29.91 -10.92 3.10
C ALA A 611 -29.05 -12.16 2.86
N SER A 612 -28.12 -12.41 3.77
CA SER A 612 -27.40 -13.67 3.88
C SER A 612 -28.30 -14.80 4.38
N GLU A 613 -27.78 -16.03 4.42
CA GLU A 613 -28.48 -17.19 4.99
C GLU A 613 -28.82 -17.00 6.47
N THR A 614 -27.99 -16.29 7.21
CA THR A 614 -28.19 -15.95 8.62
C THR A 614 -29.11 -14.76 8.85
N GLY A 615 -29.60 -14.11 7.77
CA GLY A 615 -30.47 -12.94 7.83
C GLY A 615 -29.72 -11.62 7.95
N VAL A 616 -28.41 -11.59 7.83
CA VAL A 616 -27.60 -10.35 7.85
C VAL A 616 -27.88 -9.53 6.59
N PRO A 617 -28.23 -8.24 6.71
CA PRO A 617 -28.43 -7.37 5.55
C PRO A 617 -27.13 -7.17 4.75
N LEU A 618 -27.21 -7.46 3.46
CA LEU A 618 -26.11 -7.33 2.51
C LEU A 618 -26.46 -6.34 1.39
N LYS A 619 -25.41 -5.84 0.74
CA LYS A 619 -25.51 -4.95 -0.42
C LYS A 619 -24.84 -5.59 -1.65
N GLY A 620 -25.33 -5.20 -2.82
CA GLY A 620 -24.64 -5.44 -4.07
C GLY A 620 -24.59 -4.18 -4.91
N LEU A 621 -23.56 -4.01 -5.72
CA LEU A 621 -23.43 -2.92 -6.68
C LEU A 621 -23.93 -3.39 -8.03
N LEU A 622 -24.98 -2.73 -8.54
CA LEU A 622 -25.54 -3.01 -9.86
C LEU A 622 -25.22 -1.86 -10.81
N TYR A 623 -24.40 -2.14 -11.81
CA TYR A 623 -24.05 -1.23 -12.89
C TYR A 623 -24.96 -1.49 -14.09
N TYR A 624 -25.53 -0.42 -14.62
CA TYR A 624 -26.46 -0.46 -15.77
C TYR A 624 -25.70 -0.29 -17.09
N PRO A 625 -26.15 -0.94 -18.18
CA PRO A 625 -25.59 -0.71 -19.50
C PRO A 625 -25.56 0.78 -19.87
N SER A 626 -24.52 1.22 -20.59
CA SER A 626 -24.28 2.64 -20.90
C SER A 626 -25.43 3.31 -21.70
N ASN A 627 -26.19 2.53 -22.45
CA ASN A 627 -27.35 3.01 -23.22
C ASN A 627 -28.64 2.32 -22.77
N TYR A 628 -28.75 2.02 -21.48
CA TYR A 628 -29.90 1.34 -20.88
C TYR A 628 -31.23 1.99 -21.26
N LYS A 629 -32.17 1.14 -21.68
CA LYS A 629 -33.59 1.50 -21.97
C LYS A 629 -34.50 0.58 -21.17
N LYS A 630 -35.36 1.15 -20.36
CA LYS A 630 -36.36 0.39 -19.58
C LYS A 630 -37.23 -0.48 -20.49
N GLY A 631 -37.50 -1.72 -20.08
CA GLY A 631 -38.30 -2.67 -20.84
C GLY A 631 -37.51 -3.46 -21.91
N THR A 632 -36.21 -3.28 -21.99
CA THR A 632 -35.32 -4.13 -22.79
C THR A 632 -34.63 -5.11 -21.85
N ALA A 633 -34.67 -6.41 -22.19
CA ALA A 633 -34.01 -7.44 -21.39
C ALA A 633 -32.52 -7.57 -21.82
N TYR A 634 -31.61 -7.19 -20.93
CA TYR A 634 -30.16 -7.21 -21.16
C TYR A 634 -29.49 -8.47 -20.61
N PRO A 635 -28.30 -8.87 -21.11
CA PRO A 635 -27.44 -9.82 -20.44
C PRO A 635 -26.81 -9.21 -19.18
N MET A 636 -26.44 -10.06 -18.20
CA MET A 636 -25.76 -9.65 -16.98
C MET A 636 -24.51 -10.50 -16.71
N ILE A 637 -23.45 -9.87 -16.21
CA ILE A 637 -22.27 -10.54 -15.67
C ILE A 637 -22.23 -10.29 -14.17
N VAL A 638 -22.03 -11.35 -13.40
CA VAL A 638 -21.86 -11.31 -11.94
C VAL A 638 -20.38 -11.55 -11.64
N ASN A 639 -19.71 -10.57 -11.03
CA ASN A 639 -18.33 -10.74 -10.58
C ASN A 639 -18.31 -10.96 -9.08
N VAL A 640 -17.72 -12.06 -8.65
CA VAL A 640 -17.73 -12.50 -7.25
C VAL A 640 -16.37 -12.37 -6.60
N TYR A 641 -16.35 -11.74 -5.42
CA TYR A 641 -15.18 -11.68 -4.52
C TYR A 641 -15.54 -11.00 -3.19
N GLN A 642 -15.74 -11.73 -2.12
CA GLN A 642 -15.96 -11.22 -0.75
C GLN A 642 -16.95 -10.02 -0.67
N LYS A 643 -16.63 -8.95 0.08
CA LYS A 643 -17.44 -7.72 0.18
C LYS A 643 -16.93 -6.67 -0.80
N GLN A 644 -17.79 -6.10 -1.63
CA GLN A 644 -17.45 -5.15 -2.71
C GLN A 644 -18.24 -3.83 -2.63
N ALA A 645 -19.27 -3.74 -1.77
CA ALA A 645 -20.15 -2.55 -1.70
C ALA A 645 -19.41 -1.26 -1.31
N GLN A 646 -18.24 -1.34 -0.66
CA GLN A 646 -17.40 -0.18 -0.36
C GLN A 646 -16.87 0.54 -1.61
N ASN A 647 -16.91 -0.11 -2.77
CA ASN A 647 -16.41 0.43 -4.05
C ASN A 647 -17.44 1.29 -4.80
N ILE A 648 -18.60 1.56 -4.21
CA ILE A 648 -19.73 2.27 -4.84
C ILE A 648 -19.36 3.59 -5.52
N TYR A 649 -18.35 4.29 -5.02
CA TYR A 649 -17.92 5.59 -5.56
C TYR A 649 -16.63 5.54 -6.37
N ASN A 650 -16.14 4.36 -6.72
CA ASN A 650 -14.93 4.26 -7.54
C ASN A 650 -15.25 4.67 -8.99
N TYR A 651 -14.50 5.63 -9.52
CA TYR A 651 -14.44 5.87 -10.96
C TYR A 651 -13.52 4.82 -11.58
N ILE A 652 -14.04 4.05 -12.52
CA ILE A 652 -13.32 2.93 -13.15
C ILE A 652 -13.00 3.31 -14.59
N ASN A 653 -11.71 3.59 -14.86
CA ASN A 653 -11.24 3.80 -16.23
C ASN A 653 -11.49 2.54 -17.07
N PRO A 654 -11.93 2.69 -18.33
CA PRO A 654 -11.85 1.57 -19.28
C PRO A 654 -10.38 1.26 -19.53
N SER A 655 -10.05 -0.01 -19.69
CA SER A 655 -8.67 -0.47 -19.87
C SER A 655 -8.60 -1.67 -20.80
N GLY A 656 -7.53 -1.75 -21.61
CA GLY A 656 -7.18 -2.95 -22.34
C GLY A 656 -6.23 -3.86 -21.55
N PHE A 657 -5.52 -3.31 -20.57
CA PHE A 657 -4.52 -4.02 -19.78
C PHE A 657 -5.13 -4.49 -18.46
N LEU A 658 -5.65 -5.71 -18.45
CA LEU A 658 -6.39 -6.29 -17.34
C LEU A 658 -5.67 -7.54 -16.82
N GLU A 659 -5.12 -7.45 -15.61
CA GLU A 659 -4.34 -8.51 -14.97
C GLU A 659 -5.17 -9.80 -14.75
N ASP A 660 -6.48 -9.65 -14.51
CA ASP A 660 -7.46 -10.73 -14.30
C ASP A 660 -8.50 -10.86 -15.42
N GLY A 661 -8.40 -10.03 -16.47
CA GLY A 661 -9.27 -10.02 -17.63
C GLY A 661 -10.63 -9.35 -17.42
N PHE A 662 -10.93 -8.76 -16.26
CA PHE A 662 -12.25 -8.17 -15.96
C PHE A 662 -12.19 -6.65 -15.69
N ASN A 663 -13.11 -5.89 -16.31
CA ASN A 663 -13.31 -4.47 -16.04
C ASN A 663 -14.78 -4.11 -16.17
N VAL A 664 -15.36 -3.56 -15.10
CA VAL A 664 -16.78 -3.17 -15.05
C VAL A 664 -17.17 -2.26 -16.20
N THR A 665 -16.40 -1.19 -16.43
CA THR A 665 -16.70 -0.16 -17.44
C THR A 665 -16.67 -0.74 -18.85
N ASN A 666 -15.72 -1.65 -19.15
CA ASN A 666 -15.65 -2.31 -20.44
C ASN A 666 -16.93 -3.09 -20.76
N PHE A 667 -17.46 -3.86 -19.80
CA PHE A 667 -18.68 -4.64 -20.00
C PHE A 667 -19.94 -3.77 -20.03
N VAL A 668 -20.04 -2.80 -19.15
CA VAL A 668 -21.17 -1.86 -19.08
C VAL A 668 -21.31 -1.08 -20.40
N THR A 669 -20.20 -0.60 -20.96
CA THR A 669 -20.22 0.13 -22.25
C THR A 669 -20.51 -0.77 -23.44
N GLN A 670 -20.40 -2.08 -23.29
CA GLN A 670 -20.77 -3.07 -24.30
C GLN A 670 -22.20 -3.64 -24.12
N GLY A 671 -23.00 -3.05 -23.23
CA GLY A 671 -24.41 -3.38 -23.08
C GLY A 671 -24.72 -4.51 -22.11
N TYR A 672 -23.83 -4.77 -21.13
CA TYR A 672 -24.08 -5.69 -20.03
C TYR A 672 -24.52 -4.92 -18.77
N PHE A 673 -25.43 -5.51 -18.00
CA PHE A 673 -25.44 -5.26 -16.57
C PHE A 673 -24.23 -5.93 -15.94
N VAL A 674 -23.65 -5.29 -14.90
CA VAL A 674 -22.63 -5.90 -14.05
C VAL A 674 -23.09 -5.86 -12.62
N LEU A 675 -23.06 -7.01 -11.93
CA LEU A 675 -23.41 -7.13 -10.51
C LEU A 675 -22.19 -7.54 -9.69
N LEU A 676 -21.89 -6.79 -8.63
CA LEU A 676 -20.89 -7.11 -7.64
C LEU A 676 -21.60 -7.35 -6.30
N PRO A 677 -21.92 -8.59 -5.91
CA PRO A 677 -22.59 -8.90 -4.66
C PRO A 677 -21.61 -8.93 -3.49
N ASP A 678 -22.04 -8.51 -2.29
CA ASP A 678 -21.36 -8.82 -1.04
C ASP A 678 -21.65 -10.26 -0.61
N ILE A 679 -20.66 -10.92 -0.02
CA ILE A 679 -20.78 -12.27 0.53
C ILE A 679 -20.45 -12.21 2.03
N GLU A 680 -21.33 -12.77 2.86
CA GLU A 680 -21.07 -13.08 4.25
C GLU A 680 -20.73 -14.55 4.36
N TYR A 681 -19.67 -14.89 5.08
CA TYR A 681 -19.22 -16.25 5.18
C TYR A 681 -19.56 -16.89 6.52
N ILE A 682 -19.96 -18.14 6.46
CA ILE A 682 -20.05 -19.05 7.60
C ILE A 682 -18.78 -19.89 7.62
N ILE A 683 -18.07 -19.89 8.76
CA ILE A 683 -16.84 -20.66 8.96
C ILE A 683 -17.10 -22.14 8.69
N GLY A 684 -16.22 -22.80 7.95
CA GLY A 684 -16.30 -24.18 7.53
C GLY A 684 -17.10 -24.43 6.25
N THR A 685 -17.93 -23.48 5.80
CA THR A 685 -18.77 -23.61 4.60
C THR A 685 -18.72 -22.39 3.68
N PRO A 686 -17.51 -21.88 3.30
CA PRO A 686 -17.38 -20.69 2.48
C PRO A 686 -18.04 -20.85 1.10
N GLY A 687 -18.02 -22.05 0.53
CA GLY A 687 -18.65 -22.32 -0.76
C GLY A 687 -20.18 -22.16 -0.73
N ASP A 688 -20.86 -22.73 0.27
CA ASP A 688 -22.32 -22.59 0.42
C ASP A 688 -22.70 -21.14 0.72
N SER A 689 -21.93 -20.41 1.51
CA SER A 689 -22.12 -18.98 1.78
C SER A 689 -22.11 -18.18 0.48
N ALA A 690 -21.16 -18.46 -0.42
CA ALA A 690 -21.09 -17.82 -1.74
C ALA A 690 -22.32 -18.17 -2.59
N VAL A 691 -22.74 -19.46 -2.62
CA VAL A 691 -23.93 -19.89 -3.35
C VAL A 691 -25.16 -19.12 -2.89
N PHE A 692 -25.41 -19.09 -1.58
CA PHE A 692 -26.58 -18.43 -1.01
C PHE A 692 -26.61 -16.93 -1.32
N CYS A 693 -25.53 -16.21 -0.97
CA CYS A 693 -25.47 -14.76 -1.11
C CYS A 693 -25.54 -14.32 -2.58
N VAL A 694 -24.80 -14.99 -3.46
CA VAL A 694 -24.77 -14.63 -4.89
C VAL A 694 -26.10 -14.94 -5.58
N THR A 695 -26.72 -16.10 -5.31
CA THR A 695 -28.02 -16.43 -5.90
C THR A 695 -29.13 -15.53 -5.39
N ALA A 696 -29.12 -15.15 -4.10
CA ALA A 696 -30.05 -14.17 -3.53
C ALA A 696 -29.91 -12.79 -4.22
N ALA A 697 -28.69 -12.31 -4.42
CA ALA A 697 -28.42 -11.05 -5.11
C ALA A 697 -28.90 -11.08 -6.57
N VAL A 698 -28.60 -12.16 -7.31
CA VAL A 698 -29.05 -12.34 -8.70
C VAL A 698 -30.57 -12.37 -8.81
N ASN A 699 -31.24 -13.14 -7.95
CA ASN A 699 -32.70 -13.22 -7.95
C ASN A 699 -33.36 -11.87 -7.65
N ASN A 700 -32.76 -11.06 -6.75
CA ASN A 700 -33.21 -9.69 -6.50
C ASN A 700 -33.16 -8.83 -7.78
N VAL A 701 -32.10 -8.95 -8.58
CA VAL A 701 -31.97 -8.21 -9.84
C VAL A 701 -32.96 -8.74 -10.88
N LEU A 702 -33.07 -10.05 -11.04
CA LEU A 702 -33.98 -10.69 -12.00
C LEU A 702 -35.46 -10.32 -11.76
N SER A 703 -35.87 -10.16 -10.50
CA SER A 703 -37.23 -9.77 -10.13
C SER A 703 -37.64 -8.40 -10.67
N LYS A 704 -36.69 -7.54 -11.07
CA LYS A 704 -36.92 -6.22 -11.66
C LYS A 704 -37.29 -6.26 -13.14
N GLY A 705 -37.03 -7.37 -13.83
CA GLY A 705 -37.43 -7.62 -15.22
C GLY A 705 -36.52 -7.01 -16.30
N ASP A 706 -35.43 -6.33 -15.93
CA ASP A 706 -34.52 -5.68 -16.88
C ASP A 706 -33.39 -6.59 -17.37
N VAL A 707 -33.20 -7.75 -16.73
CA VAL A 707 -32.19 -8.76 -17.06
C VAL A 707 -32.88 -10.02 -17.60
N ASN A 708 -32.33 -10.55 -18.69
CA ASN A 708 -32.80 -11.83 -19.22
C ASN A 708 -32.27 -13.00 -18.35
N PRO A 709 -33.15 -13.79 -17.71
CA PRO A 709 -32.70 -14.84 -16.76
C PRO A 709 -31.89 -15.96 -17.44
N LYS A 710 -31.96 -16.11 -18.77
CA LYS A 710 -31.18 -17.09 -19.56
C LYS A 710 -29.83 -16.51 -20.03
N ARG A 711 -29.48 -15.28 -19.67
CA ARG A 711 -28.29 -14.56 -20.14
C ARG A 711 -27.52 -13.96 -18.97
N VAL A 712 -27.33 -14.76 -17.91
CA VAL A 712 -26.54 -14.39 -16.74
C VAL A 712 -25.24 -15.19 -16.75
N GLY A 713 -24.10 -14.49 -16.75
CA GLY A 713 -22.75 -15.07 -16.65
C GLY A 713 -22.14 -14.84 -15.29
N LEU A 714 -21.23 -15.70 -14.86
CA LEU A 714 -20.50 -15.63 -13.59
C LEU A 714 -19.01 -15.50 -13.87
N ILE A 715 -18.31 -14.67 -13.12
CA ILE A 715 -16.86 -14.54 -13.22
C ILE A 715 -16.24 -14.27 -11.85
N GLY A 716 -15.09 -14.87 -11.60
CA GLY A 716 -14.27 -14.59 -10.42
C GLY A 716 -12.81 -14.99 -10.64
N HIS A 717 -11.91 -14.35 -9.91
CA HIS A 717 -10.48 -14.61 -9.92
C HIS A 717 -10.00 -15.01 -8.52
N SER A 718 -8.98 -15.88 -8.42
CA SER A 718 -8.38 -16.30 -7.15
C SER A 718 -9.43 -16.96 -6.25
N PHE A 719 -9.67 -16.44 -5.04
CA PHE A 719 -10.76 -16.91 -4.18
C PHE A 719 -12.14 -16.76 -4.84
N GLY A 720 -12.37 -15.71 -5.65
CA GLY A 720 -13.56 -15.58 -6.49
C GLY A 720 -13.63 -16.66 -7.60
N GLY A 721 -12.49 -17.17 -8.06
CA GLY A 721 -12.40 -18.34 -8.93
C GLY A 721 -12.89 -19.63 -8.23
N PHE A 722 -12.49 -19.84 -6.97
CA PHE A 722 -13.05 -20.91 -6.12
C PHE A 722 -14.58 -20.73 -5.98
N GLU A 723 -15.06 -19.55 -5.60
CA GLU A 723 -16.48 -19.26 -5.46
C GLU A 723 -17.24 -19.54 -6.77
N THR A 724 -16.70 -19.08 -7.90
CA THR A 724 -17.30 -19.32 -9.23
C THR A 724 -17.44 -20.81 -9.52
N THR A 725 -16.36 -21.56 -9.34
CA THR A 725 -16.35 -23.02 -9.60
C THR A 725 -17.26 -23.77 -8.63
N TYR A 726 -17.33 -23.38 -7.37
CA TYR A 726 -18.21 -23.98 -6.39
C TYR A 726 -19.70 -23.66 -6.67
N ILE A 727 -20.02 -22.40 -6.98
CA ILE A 727 -21.40 -21.97 -7.25
C ILE A 727 -22.02 -22.78 -8.41
N ILE A 728 -21.28 -23.03 -9.49
CA ILE A 728 -21.79 -23.79 -10.64
C ILE A 728 -21.92 -25.29 -10.38
N THR A 729 -21.41 -25.83 -9.27
CA THR A 729 -21.71 -27.20 -8.82
C THR A 729 -23.08 -27.29 -8.14
N LYS A 730 -23.63 -26.17 -7.65
CA LYS A 730 -24.85 -26.12 -6.85
C LYS A 730 -26.02 -25.40 -7.54
N SER A 731 -25.73 -24.59 -8.57
CA SER A 731 -26.74 -23.73 -9.19
C SER A 731 -26.63 -23.74 -10.73
N ASN A 732 -27.77 -23.93 -11.38
CA ASN A 732 -27.91 -23.84 -12.83
C ASN A 732 -28.41 -22.44 -13.29
N LEU A 733 -28.29 -21.43 -12.43
CA LEU A 733 -28.74 -20.06 -12.71
C LEU A 733 -27.90 -19.37 -13.80
N PHE A 734 -26.67 -19.81 -14.02
CA PHE A 734 -25.70 -19.16 -14.89
C PHE A 734 -25.60 -19.88 -16.24
N ALA A 735 -25.76 -19.12 -17.33
CA ALA A 735 -25.64 -19.62 -18.68
C ALA A 735 -24.19 -20.00 -19.06
N THR A 736 -23.22 -19.37 -18.40
CA THR A 736 -21.79 -19.65 -18.55
C THR A 736 -21.00 -19.07 -17.36
N ALA A 737 -19.77 -19.56 -17.16
CA ALA A 737 -18.88 -19.06 -16.10
C ALA A 737 -17.44 -18.90 -16.61
N VAL A 738 -16.69 -18.01 -15.94
CA VAL A 738 -15.24 -17.79 -16.13
C VAL A 738 -14.57 -17.83 -14.76
N ALA A 739 -13.61 -18.73 -14.56
CA ALA A 739 -12.86 -18.84 -13.30
C ALA A 739 -11.36 -18.69 -13.56
N GLY A 740 -10.77 -17.65 -13.00
CA GLY A 740 -9.36 -17.35 -13.13
C GLY A 740 -8.56 -17.77 -11.90
N ALA A 741 -7.41 -18.43 -12.11
CA ALA A 741 -6.47 -18.85 -11.07
C ALA A 741 -7.20 -19.48 -9.87
N ALA A 742 -8.18 -20.34 -10.15
CA ALA A 742 -9.14 -20.87 -9.18
C ALA A 742 -8.53 -21.98 -8.34
N GLN A 743 -8.79 -21.94 -7.04
CA GLN A 743 -8.54 -23.06 -6.13
C GLN A 743 -9.72 -24.02 -6.22
N THR A 744 -9.49 -25.26 -6.67
CA THR A 744 -10.57 -26.20 -6.99
C THR A 744 -10.55 -27.47 -6.16
N ASP A 745 -9.43 -27.76 -5.50
CA ASP A 745 -9.25 -28.88 -4.59
C ASP A 745 -8.61 -28.43 -3.27
N TYR A 746 -9.38 -28.42 -2.19
CA TYR A 746 -8.89 -28.04 -0.86
C TYR A 746 -7.97 -29.10 -0.26
N LEU A 747 -8.06 -30.38 -0.71
CA LEU A 747 -7.21 -31.46 -0.21
C LEU A 747 -5.78 -31.31 -0.75
N SER A 748 -5.62 -31.22 -2.07
CA SER A 748 -4.31 -31.07 -2.72
C SER A 748 -3.72 -29.68 -2.43
N GLY A 749 -4.55 -28.64 -2.45
CA GLY A 749 -4.14 -27.26 -2.18
C GLY A 749 -3.58 -27.06 -0.76
N TYR A 750 -4.12 -27.73 0.24
CA TYR A 750 -3.63 -27.65 1.64
C TYR A 750 -2.16 -28.07 1.77
N PHE A 751 -1.72 -29.06 1.01
CA PHE A 751 -0.34 -29.55 1.02
C PHE A 751 0.57 -28.88 0.00
N THR A 752 0.09 -27.84 -0.68
CA THR A 752 0.92 -27.08 -1.63
C THR A 752 1.92 -26.19 -0.88
N VAL A 753 3.11 -26.04 -1.42
CA VAL A 753 4.07 -25.02 -0.98
C VAL A 753 3.93 -23.81 -1.90
N SER A 754 3.58 -22.68 -1.31
CA SER A 754 3.48 -21.42 -2.03
C SER A 754 4.85 -20.96 -2.53
N GLU A 755 4.97 -20.69 -3.82
CA GLU A 755 6.20 -20.14 -4.40
C GLU A 755 6.43 -18.68 -3.97
N ASN A 756 5.38 -17.91 -3.66
CA ASN A 756 5.51 -16.54 -3.15
C ASN A 756 6.03 -16.48 -1.72
N TYR A 757 5.51 -17.37 -0.85
CA TYR A 757 5.81 -17.34 0.59
C TYR A 757 6.84 -18.39 1.01
N LYS A 758 7.20 -19.31 0.10
CA LYS A 758 8.13 -20.44 0.35
C LYS A 758 7.74 -21.33 1.52
N ARG A 759 6.44 -21.39 1.85
CA ARG A 759 5.88 -22.14 3.00
C ARG A 759 4.61 -22.89 2.60
N ALA A 760 4.24 -23.87 3.41
CA ALA A 760 3.00 -24.61 3.22
C ALA A 760 1.75 -23.71 3.30
N GLU A 761 0.71 -24.03 2.55
CA GLU A 761 -0.52 -23.25 2.46
C GLU A 761 -1.49 -23.45 3.64
N PHE A 762 -1.15 -24.20 4.70
CA PHE A 762 -1.99 -24.47 5.87
C PHE A 762 -2.67 -23.21 6.42
N TRP A 763 -1.91 -22.14 6.56
CA TRP A 763 -2.38 -20.86 7.10
C TRP A 763 -3.57 -20.28 6.35
N ARG A 764 -3.63 -20.47 5.02
CA ARG A 764 -4.70 -19.93 4.17
C ARG A 764 -6.03 -20.61 4.47
N TYR A 765 -5.99 -21.90 4.80
CA TYR A 765 -7.17 -22.71 5.13
C TYR A 765 -7.61 -22.50 6.58
N GLU A 766 -6.66 -22.57 7.51
CA GLU A 766 -6.97 -22.58 8.93
C GLU A 766 -7.20 -21.16 9.49
N TYR A 767 -6.44 -20.16 9.02
CA TYR A 767 -6.41 -18.84 9.65
C TYR A 767 -6.83 -17.69 8.72
N PHE A 768 -7.10 -17.95 7.43
CA PHE A 768 -7.33 -16.88 6.46
C PHE A 768 -8.54 -17.15 5.57
N THR A 769 -8.44 -16.79 4.26
CA THR A 769 -9.56 -16.70 3.31
C THR A 769 -10.37 -17.96 3.10
N ASN A 770 -9.78 -19.15 3.27
CA ASN A 770 -10.48 -20.42 3.05
C ASN A 770 -11.38 -20.83 4.22
N ARG A 771 -11.26 -20.20 5.39
CA ARG A 771 -12.23 -20.25 6.50
C ARG A 771 -12.55 -21.65 7.05
N MET A 772 -11.61 -22.60 6.95
CA MET A 772 -11.82 -23.96 7.48
C MET A 772 -11.58 -24.04 8.98
N VAL A 773 -10.66 -23.22 9.52
CA VAL A 773 -10.30 -23.12 10.96
C VAL A 773 -9.68 -24.38 11.52
N LYS A 774 -10.21 -25.55 11.21
CA LYS A 774 -9.67 -26.83 11.64
C LYS A 774 -8.63 -27.34 10.64
N PRO A 775 -7.55 -27.99 11.12
CA PRO A 775 -6.63 -28.70 10.25
C PRO A 775 -7.33 -29.77 9.41
N LEU A 776 -6.82 -30.07 8.22
CA LEU A 776 -7.43 -31.04 7.30
C LEU A 776 -7.70 -32.39 7.94
N PHE A 777 -6.76 -32.92 8.74
CA PHE A 777 -6.94 -34.23 9.41
C PHE A 777 -7.99 -34.21 10.53
N ALA A 778 -8.39 -33.05 11.01
CA ALA A 778 -9.46 -32.90 11.99
C ALA A 778 -10.85 -32.68 11.33
N ASP A 779 -10.91 -32.34 10.03
CA ASP A 779 -12.15 -32.11 9.31
C ASP A 779 -12.04 -32.46 7.80
N PHE A 780 -11.61 -33.70 7.52
CA PHE A 780 -11.43 -34.19 6.16
C PHE A 780 -12.68 -34.02 5.29
N GLU A 781 -13.85 -34.34 5.82
CA GLU A 781 -15.14 -34.25 5.12
C GLU A 781 -15.47 -32.77 4.78
N GLY A 782 -15.13 -31.82 5.66
CA GLY A 782 -15.30 -30.39 5.39
C GLY A 782 -14.44 -29.91 4.23
N TYR A 783 -13.18 -30.34 4.17
CA TYR A 783 -12.28 -30.03 3.05
C TYR A 783 -12.76 -30.66 1.74
N LEU A 784 -13.15 -31.94 1.74
CA LEU A 784 -13.73 -32.60 0.59
C LEU A 784 -15.02 -31.93 0.14
N TYR A 785 -15.87 -31.52 1.08
CA TYR A 785 -17.11 -30.81 0.81
C TYR A 785 -16.89 -29.45 0.10
N ASN A 786 -15.86 -28.72 0.46
CA ASN A 786 -15.52 -27.43 -0.13
C ASN A 786 -14.61 -27.54 -1.37
N SER A 787 -14.42 -28.75 -1.93
CA SER A 787 -13.58 -28.97 -3.13
C SER A 787 -14.45 -29.14 -4.39
N PRO A 788 -14.54 -28.11 -5.29
CA PRO A 788 -15.36 -28.17 -6.51
C PRO A 788 -15.00 -29.32 -7.45
N VAL A 789 -13.73 -29.72 -7.51
CA VAL A 789 -13.26 -30.77 -8.44
C VAL A 789 -13.99 -32.10 -8.23
N TYR A 790 -14.32 -32.48 -6.99
CA TYR A 790 -15.04 -33.72 -6.68
C TYR A 790 -16.54 -33.62 -6.96
N LYS A 791 -17.05 -32.42 -7.23
CA LYS A 791 -18.43 -32.12 -7.63
C LYS A 791 -18.55 -31.82 -9.14
N ALA A 792 -17.49 -32.06 -9.90
CA ALA A 792 -17.51 -31.88 -11.37
C ALA A 792 -18.66 -32.61 -12.08
N PRO A 793 -19.15 -33.79 -11.64
CA PRO A 793 -20.35 -34.43 -12.21
C PRO A 793 -21.59 -33.53 -12.22
N ASP A 794 -21.75 -32.64 -11.24
CA ASP A 794 -22.92 -31.77 -11.06
C ASP A 794 -22.88 -30.52 -11.94
N ILE A 795 -21.69 -30.15 -12.49
CA ILE A 795 -21.51 -28.97 -13.33
C ILE A 795 -22.17 -29.21 -14.70
N THR A 796 -23.13 -28.35 -15.04
CA THR A 796 -23.76 -28.29 -16.38
C THR A 796 -23.42 -27.00 -17.14
N THR A 797 -22.95 -25.99 -16.43
CA THR A 797 -22.60 -24.66 -16.94
C THR A 797 -21.31 -24.71 -17.78
N PRO A 798 -21.28 -24.21 -19.02
CA PRO A 798 -20.05 -24.05 -19.79
C PRO A 798 -19.04 -23.20 -19.04
N LEU A 799 -17.79 -23.70 -18.87
CA LEU A 799 -16.77 -23.08 -18.05
C LEU A 799 -15.53 -22.74 -18.85
N LEU A 800 -15.10 -21.46 -18.74
CA LEU A 800 -13.77 -21.02 -19.13
C LEU A 800 -12.88 -20.92 -17.89
N LEU A 801 -11.83 -21.72 -17.86
CA LEU A 801 -10.76 -21.63 -16.86
C LEU A 801 -9.59 -20.83 -17.44
N TRP A 802 -8.90 -20.05 -16.62
CA TRP A 802 -7.60 -19.51 -17.00
C TRP A 802 -6.63 -19.49 -15.79
N THR A 803 -5.31 -19.57 -16.07
CA THR A 803 -4.27 -19.52 -15.05
C THR A 803 -2.93 -19.12 -15.68
N GLY A 804 -2.06 -18.48 -14.90
CA GLY A 804 -0.64 -18.34 -15.23
C GLY A 804 0.07 -19.68 -15.08
N GLU A 805 1.00 -19.98 -15.99
CA GLU A 805 1.81 -21.22 -15.92
C GLU A 805 2.66 -21.29 -14.65
N LYS A 806 3.18 -20.13 -14.22
CA LYS A 806 4.06 -19.97 -13.07
C LYS A 806 3.35 -19.27 -11.91
N ASP A 807 2.04 -19.54 -11.78
CA ASP A 807 1.27 -18.99 -10.66
C ASP A 807 1.89 -19.41 -9.33
N LYS A 808 2.45 -18.43 -8.62
CA LYS A 808 3.16 -18.60 -7.35
C LYS A 808 2.24 -18.49 -6.13
N HIS A 809 0.97 -18.17 -6.37
CA HIS A 809 -0.01 -17.92 -5.33
C HIS A 809 -1.02 -19.06 -5.18
N VAL A 810 -1.62 -19.46 -6.31
CA VAL A 810 -2.47 -20.65 -6.43
C VAL A 810 -1.89 -21.53 -7.52
N ALA A 811 -1.41 -22.70 -7.17
CA ALA A 811 -0.74 -23.57 -8.14
C ALA A 811 -1.61 -23.81 -9.38
N ALA A 812 -1.04 -23.65 -10.58
CA ALA A 812 -1.73 -23.83 -11.86
C ALA A 812 -2.36 -25.23 -12.01
N THR A 813 -1.87 -26.21 -11.23
CA THR A 813 -2.43 -27.57 -11.14
C THR A 813 -3.87 -27.56 -10.65
N GLN A 814 -4.27 -26.63 -9.80
CA GLN A 814 -5.63 -26.51 -9.29
C GLN A 814 -6.66 -26.30 -10.43
N SER A 815 -6.40 -25.39 -11.35
CA SER A 815 -7.24 -25.20 -12.56
C SER A 815 -7.17 -26.41 -13.50
N MET A 816 -5.99 -27.05 -13.61
CA MET A 816 -5.80 -28.25 -14.43
C MET A 816 -6.58 -29.45 -13.92
N GLU A 817 -6.64 -29.66 -12.61
CA GLU A 817 -7.40 -30.76 -12.00
C GLU A 817 -8.89 -30.68 -12.36
N LEU A 818 -9.51 -29.52 -12.21
CA LEU A 818 -10.91 -29.32 -12.60
C LEU A 818 -11.12 -29.46 -14.12
N TYR A 819 -10.21 -28.93 -14.93
CA TYR A 819 -10.26 -29.09 -16.39
C TYR A 819 -10.26 -30.59 -16.74
N LEU A 820 -9.34 -31.37 -16.18
CA LEU A 820 -9.22 -32.80 -16.47
C LEU A 820 -10.45 -33.58 -15.97
N ALA A 821 -10.98 -33.26 -14.79
CA ALA A 821 -12.19 -33.87 -14.27
C ALA A 821 -13.40 -33.63 -15.19
N MET A 822 -13.64 -32.38 -15.58
CA MET A 822 -14.72 -32.00 -16.50
C MET A 822 -14.52 -32.64 -17.87
N ARG A 823 -13.30 -32.61 -18.44
CA ARG A 823 -12.97 -33.26 -19.72
C ARG A 823 -13.24 -34.77 -19.66
N ARG A 824 -12.86 -35.47 -18.60
CA ARG A 824 -13.12 -36.91 -18.42
C ARG A 824 -14.62 -37.22 -18.39
N LEU A 825 -15.44 -36.29 -17.93
CA LEU A 825 -16.89 -36.40 -17.85
C LEU A 825 -17.62 -35.92 -19.14
N GLY A 826 -16.87 -35.47 -20.15
CA GLY A 826 -17.45 -34.93 -21.40
C GLY A 826 -18.20 -33.62 -21.18
N LYS A 827 -17.84 -32.84 -20.17
CA LYS A 827 -18.45 -31.52 -19.88
C LYS A 827 -17.85 -30.42 -20.77
N ASN A 828 -18.61 -29.32 -20.95
CA ASN A 828 -18.15 -28.19 -21.75
C ASN A 828 -17.19 -27.33 -20.93
N VAL A 829 -15.88 -27.46 -21.18
CA VAL A 829 -14.81 -26.72 -20.50
C VAL A 829 -13.69 -26.36 -21.48
N THR A 830 -13.23 -25.10 -21.38
CA THR A 830 -12.02 -24.62 -22.07
C THR A 830 -11.06 -24.04 -21.04
N MET A 831 -9.75 -24.26 -21.21
CA MET A 831 -8.73 -23.72 -20.32
C MET A 831 -7.68 -22.92 -21.09
N LEU A 832 -7.41 -21.70 -20.63
CA LEU A 832 -6.34 -20.84 -21.10
C LEU A 832 -5.20 -20.90 -20.08
N ARG A 833 -4.03 -21.37 -20.48
CA ARG A 833 -2.84 -21.40 -19.66
C ARG A 833 -1.80 -20.48 -20.26
N TYR A 834 -1.46 -19.39 -19.56
CA TYR A 834 -0.55 -18.37 -20.07
C TYR A 834 0.92 -18.69 -19.68
N PRO A 835 1.78 -19.02 -20.66
CA PRO A 835 3.18 -19.37 -20.37
C PRO A 835 3.94 -18.22 -19.71
N ASN A 836 4.76 -18.54 -18.70
CA ASN A 836 5.58 -17.60 -17.95
C ASN A 836 4.82 -16.48 -17.19
N GLU A 837 3.51 -16.62 -16.99
CA GLU A 837 2.71 -15.68 -16.20
C GLU A 837 2.46 -16.18 -14.77
N ASP A 838 2.28 -15.24 -13.85
CA ASP A 838 1.99 -15.46 -12.45
C ASP A 838 0.47 -15.47 -12.17
N HIS A 839 0.05 -15.35 -10.93
CA HIS A 839 -1.32 -15.33 -10.43
C HIS A 839 -2.20 -14.27 -11.08
N SER A 840 -1.65 -13.09 -11.32
CA SER A 840 -2.17 -12.01 -12.16
C SER A 840 -1.24 -11.86 -13.34
N LEU A 841 -1.77 -11.66 -14.56
CA LEU A 841 -0.94 -11.52 -15.75
C LEU A 841 -0.12 -10.22 -15.70
N GLU A 842 1.18 -10.32 -15.95
CA GLU A 842 2.09 -9.16 -15.94
C GLU A 842 2.38 -8.63 -17.35
N ASN A 843 2.38 -9.51 -18.35
CA ASN A 843 2.67 -9.13 -19.73
C ASN A 843 1.47 -8.42 -20.38
N PRO A 844 1.63 -7.17 -20.88
CA PRO A 844 0.52 -6.40 -21.45
C PRO A 844 -0.19 -7.06 -22.61
N ASP A 845 0.52 -7.76 -23.53
CA ASP A 845 -0.09 -8.43 -24.66
C ASP A 845 -0.99 -9.58 -24.21
N LYS A 846 -0.60 -10.30 -23.17
CA LYS A 846 -1.38 -11.39 -22.58
C LYS A 846 -2.58 -10.87 -21.79
N GLN A 847 -2.45 -9.73 -21.14
CA GLN A 847 -3.57 -9.04 -20.49
C GLN A 847 -4.65 -8.67 -21.52
N VAL A 848 -4.24 -8.10 -22.66
CA VAL A 848 -5.15 -7.77 -23.77
C VAL A 848 -5.80 -9.01 -24.34
N ASP A 849 -5.04 -10.09 -24.55
CA ASP A 849 -5.54 -11.37 -25.07
C ASP A 849 -6.57 -11.98 -24.11
N LEU A 850 -6.28 -12.03 -22.80
CA LEU A 850 -7.20 -12.56 -21.79
C LEU A 850 -8.50 -11.75 -21.75
N ALA A 851 -8.41 -10.43 -21.70
CA ALA A 851 -9.57 -9.52 -21.69
C ALA A 851 -10.45 -9.74 -22.95
N GLN A 852 -9.82 -9.91 -24.12
CA GLN A 852 -10.52 -10.18 -25.36
C GLN A 852 -11.22 -11.55 -25.33
N LYS A 853 -10.53 -12.60 -24.90
CA LYS A 853 -11.09 -13.97 -24.85
C LYS A 853 -12.25 -14.08 -23.86
N ILE A 854 -12.15 -13.47 -22.69
CA ILE A 854 -13.26 -13.42 -21.71
C ILE A 854 -14.47 -12.70 -22.31
N ARG A 855 -14.26 -11.57 -23.00
CA ARG A 855 -15.34 -10.85 -23.68
C ARG A 855 -15.98 -11.71 -24.77
N GLU A 856 -15.20 -12.34 -25.65
CA GLU A 856 -15.68 -13.21 -26.72
C GLU A 856 -16.47 -14.41 -26.18
N TRP A 857 -16.03 -14.98 -25.03
CA TRP A 857 -16.72 -16.06 -24.34
C TRP A 857 -18.11 -15.60 -23.86
N PHE A 858 -18.20 -14.46 -23.17
CA PHE A 858 -19.49 -13.93 -22.73
C PHE A 858 -20.38 -13.49 -23.90
N ASP A 859 -19.82 -12.86 -24.93
CA ASP A 859 -20.60 -12.46 -26.11
C ASP A 859 -21.21 -13.67 -26.80
N HIS A 860 -20.50 -14.80 -26.90
CA HIS A 860 -21.02 -16.04 -27.44
C HIS A 860 -22.21 -16.58 -26.63
N TYR A 861 -22.03 -16.82 -25.34
CA TYR A 861 -23.07 -17.47 -24.53
C TYR A 861 -24.21 -16.53 -24.11
N LEU A 862 -23.96 -15.25 -23.97
CA LEU A 862 -24.95 -14.29 -23.41
C LEU A 862 -25.60 -13.42 -24.49
N LYS A 863 -24.95 -13.23 -25.66
CA LYS A 863 -25.50 -12.45 -26.79
C LYS A 863 -25.74 -13.28 -28.02
N GLY A 864 -25.29 -14.54 -28.07
CA GLY A 864 -25.47 -15.43 -29.21
C GLY A 864 -24.60 -15.07 -30.41
N THR A 865 -23.39 -14.48 -30.17
CA THR A 865 -22.46 -14.22 -31.27
C THR A 865 -21.84 -15.54 -31.78
N THR A 866 -21.32 -15.52 -33.00
CA THR A 866 -20.64 -16.68 -33.57
C THR A 866 -19.47 -17.10 -32.69
N GLN A 867 -19.39 -18.41 -32.43
CA GLN A 867 -18.29 -19.02 -31.69
C GLN A 867 -16.96 -18.75 -32.42
N LYS A 868 -15.92 -18.45 -31.64
CA LYS A 868 -14.57 -18.21 -32.16
C LYS A 868 -13.80 -19.52 -32.31
N GLU A 869 -12.87 -19.57 -33.25
CA GLU A 869 -12.09 -20.77 -33.57
C GLU A 869 -11.40 -21.37 -32.35
N TRP A 870 -10.80 -20.49 -31.47
CA TRP A 870 -10.14 -20.94 -30.24
C TRP A 870 -11.06 -21.63 -29.22
N MET A 871 -12.39 -21.39 -29.31
CA MET A 871 -13.38 -22.07 -28.45
C MET A 871 -13.76 -23.45 -29.00
N GLU A 872 -13.62 -23.67 -30.34
CA GLU A 872 -14.02 -24.90 -30.99
C GLU A 872 -12.89 -25.93 -31.05
N LYS A 873 -11.68 -25.50 -31.42
CA LYS A 873 -10.57 -26.39 -31.77
C LYS A 873 -9.35 -26.28 -30.86
N GLY A 874 -9.33 -25.27 -30.00
CA GLY A 874 -8.09 -24.86 -29.37
C GLY A 874 -7.14 -24.14 -30.34
N LEU A 875 -5.97 -23.74 -29.87
CA LEU A 875 -4.95 -23.08 -30.70
C LEU A 875 -3.74 -23.98 -30.89
#